data_0296adf214ec166af6d8b3a7bdc6de07
#
_entry.id   0296adf214ec166af6d8b3a7bdc6de07
#
_cell.length_a   1.000
_cell.length_b   1.000
_cell.length_c   1.000
_cell.angle_alpha   90.00
_cell.angle_beta   90.00
_cell.angle_gamma   90.00
#
_symmetry.space_group_name_H-M   'P 1'
#
loop_
_entity.id
_entity.type
_entity.pdbx_description
1 polymer ?
#
loop_
_entity_poly.entity_id
_entity_poly.type
_entity_poly.pdbx_seq_one_letter_code
_entity_poly.pdbx_strand_id
1 'polypeptide(L)'
;MRKLLILLLSILFPLLSSAQKGSVMTPDKKPIAGVLVTLSKTDSTFVKSIATDTAGRFDLMSDVRPYLLSFDHSAYAPKSIRAEVDDLGDIILDERAYNLDEVVVSPKDMEQFATHKSYHLSEEQMGRYPDFLHALSEIPMLLVGIDNKLSYMGMGSVKILLNGVSSTESEIAALNPRDIAEIKVYDTPPARFAAMGLTCVIDVITKKNITGGSVGINLRDAFRPIFGENTVGVSYNKGESRWSFSYDNTIRRIKKDRLSQRLTYEFEGKEYIKEKEGIDSRSDRDENSFRLGYMNSRQKSYQFNVTGYAEANRRNGNHYQNVRYSDGQTFLSQNTIDNSQKSYYLDLYYSREFDEHNEALINITGTYYDSRLLSAYSETEHNTGTEYFKSYSDITSRKPSLIVETQYSHSMKIGTLSLGVRDYLQYNLQNITTEGTTDRESYTLSNRIDVFGDLSGHLNKKLYYKASLGVEHSYFRVEDTKTFSSFYLHPRISLRYLFANNMQVFAFYRLNTVSPTVSMLSQTPVWIDNKYVYQGNPDLRPYLTHYFLLGAYYYLPRFTLAMNLIYYNSPNDILPYFVKGDNAIVQTYANMKKSERYEAVAEILWYPFKSKILSFTLTGMLYKYNVVGYDYSWTQNSARLFFRTNLDWKKFGVELFYQTTSKMIAGQLLRRMPSAAYGELHYRPLKGMTAGIGWRYPFFYAYEEGTETHPSALVQNVTTTQIRDYANMVYIRFIYNFSFGRNVQPPQKKTDNKDTDSGILLE
;
A
#
# COMPACT_ATOMS: atom_id res chain seq x y z
N MET A 1 -23.90 58.90 -57.90
CA MET A 1 -22.41 59.01 -57.96
C MET A 1 -21.70 58.96 -56.56
N ARG A 2 -22.39 59.23 -55.45
CA ARG A 2 -21.74 59.17 -54.09
C ARG A 2 -21.55 57.76 -53.54
N LYS A 3 -22.33 56.74 -53.98
CA LYS A 3 -22.17 55.34 -53.51
C LYS A 3 -21.13 54.50 -54.27
N LEU A 4 -20.70 54.98 -55.46
CA LEU A 4 -19.68 54.32 -56.25
C LEU A 4 -18.26 54.76 -55.84
N LEU A 5 -18.12 55.95 -55.25
CA LEU A 5 -16.83 56.46 -54.75
C LEU A 5 -16.40 55.85 -53.46
N ILE A 6 -17.35 55.36 -52.60
CA ILE A 6 -17.08 54.68 -51.33
C ILE A 6 -16.68 53.19 -51.57
N LEU A 7 -17.16 52.59 -52.66
CA LEU A 7 -16.77 51.23 -53.05
C LEU A 7 -15.38 51.15 -53.69
N LEU A 8 -14.96 52.25 -54.35
CA LEU A 8 -13.61 52.35 -54.95
C LEU A 8 -12.52 52.76 -53.95
N LEU A 9 -12.85 53.43 -52.85
CA LEU A 9 -11.89 53.70 -51.76
C LEU A 9 -11.65 52.55 -50.84
N SER A 10 -12.55 51.51 -50.77
CA SER A 10 -12.35 50.29 -50.00
C SER A 10 -11.48 49.22 -50.67
N ILE A 11 -11.06 49.45 -51.97
CA ILE A 11 -10.23 48.48 -52.73
C ILE A 11 -8.76 48.93 -52.79
N LEU A 12 -8.41 50.12 -52.27
CA LEU A 12 -7.05 50.68 -52.37
C LEU A 12 -6.35 50.88 -51.02
N PHE A 13 -6.76 50.10 -49.96
CA PHE A 13 -5.88 49.95 -48.80
C PHE A 13 -5.29 48.52 -48.86
N PRO A 14 -4.07 48.33 -49.39
CA PRO A 14 -3.34 47.12 -49.00
C PRO A 14 -3.05 47.30 -47.51
N LEU A 15 -3.72 46.49 -46.70
CA LEU A 15 -3.28 46.23 -45.33
C LEU A 15 -1.81 45.77 -45.46
N LEU A 16 -0.89 46.65 -45.18
CA LEU A 16 0.51 46.33 -44.91
C LEU A 16 0.51 45.55 -43.59
N SER A 17 0.00 44.32 -43.63
CA SER A 17 0.20 43.33 -42.60
C SER A 17 1.67 42.91 -42.70
N SER A 18 2.48 43.38 -41.79
CA SER A 18 3.87 42.95 -41.73
C SER A 18 3.93 41.53 -41.19
N ALA A 19 4.53 40.64 -41.93
CA ALA A 19 4.61 39.23 -41.61
C ALA A 19 6.04 38.92 -41.13
N GLN A 20 6.16 38.42 -39.88
CA GLN A 20 7.42 37.85 -39.39
C GLN A 20 7.62 36.48 -40.02
N LYS A 21 8.56 36.38 -40.95
CA LYS A 21 8.85 35.18 -41.74
C LYS A 21 10.32 34.78 -41.66
N GLY A 22 10.57 33.50 -41.88
CA GLY A 22 11.92 32.94 -41.93
C GLY A 22 11.89 31.44 -42.20
N SER A 23 13.05 30.83 -42.23
CA SER A 23 13.18 29.36 -42.34
C SER A 23 14.04 28.82 -41.21
N VAL A 24 13.67 27.64 -40.71
CA VAL A 24 14.39 26.92 -39.62
C VAL A 24 15.17 25.78 -40.25
N MET A 25 16.48 25.79 -40.05
CA MET A 25 17.43 24.88 -40.69
C MET A 25 18.35 24.21 -39.66
N THR A 26 18.92 23.05 -40.05
CA THR A 26 20.07 22.45 -39.34
C THR A 26 21.36 23.20 -39.68
N PRO A 27 22.47 23.00 -38.94
CA PRO A 27 23.79 23.52 -39.31
C PRO A 27 24.22 23.13 -40.74
N ASP A 28 23.78 21.95 -41.21
CA ASP A 28 24.04 21.45 -42.58
C ASP A 28 23.07 22.03 -43.64
N LYS A 29 22.30 23.08 -43.28
CA LYS A 29 21.30 23.74 -44.13
C LYS A 29 20.16 22.84 -44.62
N LYS A 30 19.78 21.81 -43.86
CA LYS A 30 18.57 21.02 -44.13
C LYS A 30 17.37 21.65 -43.42
N PRO A 31 16.20 21.74 -44.07
CA PRO A 31 15.02 22.33 -43.43
C PRO A 31 14.48 21.45 -42.32
N ILE A 32 13.99 22.08 -41.22
CA ILE A 32 13.38 21.40 -40.08
C ILE A 32 11.88 21.69 -40.08
N ALA A 33 11.08 20.68 -40.38
CA ALA A 33 9.62 20.72 -40.31
C ALA A 33 9.10 20.52 -38.91
N GLY A 34 7.96 21.14 -38.55
CA GLY A 34 7.29 20.92 -37.29
C GLY A 34 7.90 21.64 -36.06
N VAL A 35 8.82 22.59 -36.29
CA VAL A 35 9.31 23.45 -35.21
C VAL A 35 8.20 24.38 -34.77
N LEU A 36 7.85 24.40 -33.52
CA LEU A 36 6.89 25.33 -32.94
C LEU A 36 7.55 26.69 -32.79
N VAL A 37 7.13 27.66 -33.63
CA VAL A 37 7.55 29.03 -33.55
C VAL A 37 6.53 29.84 -32.79
N THR A 38 6.90 30.35 -31.64
CA THR A 38 6.02 31.12 -30.76
C THR A 38 6.44 32.57 -30.70
N LEU A 39 5.52 33.47 -31.08
CA LEU A 39 5.67 34.91 -30.97
C LEU A 39 5.15 35.40 -29.61
N SER A 40 5.99 36.16 -28.93
CA SER A 40 5.64 36.82 -27.66
C SER A 40 6.06 38.30 -27.68
N LYS A 41 5.41 39.11 -26.85
CA LYS A 41 5.90 40.45 -26.54
C LYS A 41 7.21 40.36 -25.76
N THR A 42 7.93 41.44 -25.65
CA THR A 42 9.20 41.51 -24.89
C THR A 42 9.04 41.27 -23.38
N ASP A 43 7.81 41.35 -22.84
CA ASP A 43 7.42 41.02 -21.49
C ASP A 43 7.01 39.53 -21.33
N SER A 44 7.27 38.70 -22.37
CA SER A 44 6.90 37.29 -22.46
C SER A 44 5.40 37.01 -22.60
N THR A 45 4.57 38.03 -22.86
CA THR A 45 3.13 37.80 -23.10
C THR A 45 2.97 37.11 -24.48
N PHE A 46 2.29 35.93 -24.45
CA PHE A 46 2.00 35.14 -25.66
C PHE A 46 1.14 35.92 -26.66
N VAL A 47 1.50 35.88 -27.94
CA VAL A 47 0.73 36.49 -29.04
C VAL A 47 0.17 35.42 -29.98
N LYS A 48 1.02 34.58 -30.56
CA LYS A 48 0.63 33.57 -31.56
C LYS A 48 1.70 32.49 -31.67
N SER A 49 1.34 31.32 -32.15
CA SER A 49 2.29 30.24 -32.49
C SER A 49 1.89 29.55 -33.79
N ILE A 50 2.89 29.06 -34.54
CA ILE A 50 2.74 28.28 -35.77
C ILE A 50 3.82 27.20 -35.81
N ALA A 51 3.58 26.09 -36.51
CA ALA A 51 4.62 25.10 -36.81
C ALA A 51 5.22 25.36 -38.20
N THR A 52 6.54 25.14 -38.36
CA THR A 52 7.19 25.21 -39.65
C THR A 52 6.67 24.18 -40.64
N ASP A 53 6.59 24.54 -41.93
CA ASP A 53 6.20 23.65 -43.01
C ASP A 53 7.30 22.61 -43.35
N THR A 54 7.05 21.74 -44.33
CA THR A 54 8.01 20.71 -44.77
C THR A 54 9.32 21.30 -45.35
N ALA A 55 9.33 22.56 -45.73
CA ALA A 55 10.51 23.30 -46.16
C ALA A 55 11.14 24.14 -45.04
N GLY A 56 10.72 23.91 -43.78
CA GLY A 56 11.21 24.60 -42.59
C GLY A 56 10.73 26.06 -42.47
N ARG A 57 9.79 26.53 -43.29
CA ARG A 57 9.37 27.94 -43.35
C ARG A 57 8.23 28.21 -42.36
N PHE A 58 8.23 29.41 -41.83
CA PHE A 58 7.15 29.96 -41.03
C PHE A 58 6.79 31.36 -41.43
N ASP A 59 5.54 31.76 -41.24
CA ASP A 59 4.99 33.08 -41.52
C ASP A 59 3.97 33.45 -40.44
N LEU A 60 4.35 34.40 -39.57
CA LEU A 60 3.55 34.87 -38.44
C LEU A 60 3.12 36.32 -38.71
N MET A 61 1.89 36.52 -39.22
CA MET A 61 1.30 37.86 -39.40
C MET A 61 1.01 38.49 -38.02
N SER A 62 1.76 39.53 -37.64
CA SER A 62 1.58 40.28 -36.39
C SER A 62 2.19 41.69 -36.50
N ASP A 63 1.53 42.68 -35.86
CA ASP A 63 1.99 44.07 -35.77
C ASP A 63 2.79 44.34 -34.49
N VAL A 64 3.10 43.32 -33.69
CA VAL A 64 3.83 43.47 -32.41
C VAL A 64 5.32 43.68 -32.68
N ARG A 65 5.86 44.81 -32.18
CA ARG A 65 7.31 45.14 -32.26
C ARG A 65 7.73 46.01 -31.07
N PRO A 66 8.92 45.77 -30.49
CA PRO A 66 9.78 44.60 -30.65
C PRO A 66 9.15 43.32 -30.16
N TYR A 67 9.59 42.16 -30.67
CA TYR A 67 9.02 40.84 -30.32
C TYR A 67 10.12 39.85 -29.96
N LEU A 68 9.68 38.77 -29.24
CA LEU A 68 10.47 37.60 -28.93
C LEU A 68 9.90 36.40 -29.68
N LEU A 69 10.72 35.71 -30.48
CA LEU A 69 10.40 34.45 -31.12
C LEU A 69 11.15 33.33 -30.41
N SER A 70 10.42 32.31 -29.96
CA SER A 70 11.00 31.07 -29.44
C SER A 70 10.72 29.93 -30.42
N PHE A 71 11.75 29.12 -30.67
CA PHE A 71 11.75 27.97 -31.56
C PHE A 71 11.93 26.72 -30.70
N ASP A 72 10.96 25.82 -30.71
CA ASP A 72 10.98 24.60 -29.92
C ASP A 72 10.67 23.38 -30.78
N HIS A 73 11.50 22.34 -30.67
CA HIS A 73 11.33 21.06 -31.35
C HIS A 73 11.94 19.93 -30.53
N SER A 74 11.31 18.76 -30.52
CA SER A 74 11.71 17.63 -29.69
C SER A 74 13.14 17.13 -29.94
N ALA A 75 13.66 17.27 -31.16
CA ALA A 75 14.99 16.80 -31.58
C ALA A 75 16.07 17.88 -31.58
N TYR A 76 15.74 19.15 -31.40
CA TYR A 76 16.68 20.27 -31.50
C TYR A 76 16.70 21.11 -30.22
N ALA A 77 17.83 21.78 -29.96
CA ALA A 77 17.98 22.69 -28.83
C ALA A 77 17.06 23.91 -29.00
N PRO A 78 16.27 24.30 -27.97
CA PRO A 78 15.39 25.47 -28.08
C PRO A 78 16.20 26.74 -28.23
N LYS A 79 15.72 27.66 -29.13
CA LYS A 79 16.37 28.94 -29.40
C LYS A 79 15.36 30.07 -29.27
N SER A 80 15.80 31.20 -28.73
CA SER A 80 14.96 32.41 -28.64
C SER A 80 15.70 33.61 -29.28
N ILE A 81 14.97 34.40 -30.06
CA ILE A 81 15.51 35.56 -30.80
C ILE A 81 14.61 36.77 -30.53
N ARG A 82 15.20 37.86 -30.09
CA ARG A 82 14.52 39.16 -30.04
C ARG A 82 14.80 39.91 -31.32
N ALA A 83 13.77 40.36 -32.01
CA ALA A 83 13.88 41.03 -33.29
C ALA A 83 12.84 42.15 -33.50
N GLU A 84 13.14 43.02 -34.45
CA GLU A 84 12.27 44.12 -34.89
C GLU A 84 12.05 44.09 -36.39
N VAL A 85 12.68 43.12 -37.11
CA VAL A 85 12.64 42.94 -38.54
C VAL A 85 11.60 41.93 -39.00
N ASP A 86 11.08 42.05 -40.20
CA ASP A 86 10.04 41.18 -40.76
C ASP A 86 10.61 39.87 -41.33
N ASP A 87 11.78 39.90 -41.92
CA ASP A 87 12.44 38.73 -42.49
C ASP A 87 13.66 38.37 -41.63
N LEU A 88 13.59 37.20 -40.98
CA LEU A 88 14.62 36.69 -40.08
C LEU A 88 15.66 35.81 -40.80
N GLY A 89 15.44 35.52 -42.10
CA GLY A 89 16.31 34.61 -42.84
C GLY A 89 16.31 33.19 -42.28
N ASP A 90 17.48 32.57 -42.35
CA ASP A 90 17.67 31.18 -41.85
C ASP A 90 18.01 31.14 -40.36
N ILE A 91 17.18 30.50 -39.58
CA ILE A 91 17.36 30.24 -38.14
C ILE A 91 17.96 28.85 -38.00
N ILE A 92 19.19 28.77 -37.54
CA ILE A 92 19.88 27.51 -37.34
C ILE A 92 19.54 26.98 -35.92
N LEU A 93 19.05 25.74 -35.84
CA LEU A 93 18.90 24.99 -34.60
C LEU A 93 19.91 23.84 -34.58
N ASP A 94 20.66 23.75 -33.50
CA ASP A 94 21.58 22.65 -33.24
C ASP A 94 20.79 21.41 -32.82
N GLU A 95 21.21 20.22 -33.28
CA GLU A 95 20.64 18.99 -32.81
C GLU A 95 20.78 18.93 -31.28
N ARG A 96 19.71 18.56 -30.63
CA ARG A 96 19.75 18.31 -29.19
C ARG A 96 20.61 17.06 -29.01
N ALA A 97 21.90 17.25 -28.72
CA ALA A 97 22.72 16.14 -28.26
C ALA A 97 22.05 15.56 -27.02
N TYR A 98 21.35 14.45 -27.19
CA TYR A 98 21.11 13.54 -26.09
C TYR A 98 22.47 12.95 -25.76
N ASN A 99 23.28 13.69 -25.02
CA ASN A 99 24.29 13.05 -24.22
C ASN A 99 23.52 12.05 -23.36
N LEU A 100 23.76 10.76 -23.59
CA LEU A 100 23.52 9.70 -22.63
C LEU A 100 24.47 9.91 -21.43
N ASP A 101 24.72 11.15 -21.07
CA ASP A 101 25.45 11.57 -19.92
C ASP A 101 24.56 11.32 -18.72
N GLU A 102 25.01 10.25 -17.99
CA GLU A 102 24.76 10.14 -16.59
C GLU A 102 23.33 10.54 -16.19
N VAL A 103 22.41 9.56 -16.23
CA VAL A 103 21.21 9.68 -15.43
C VAL A 103 21.69 9.69 -13.97
N VAL A 104 22.21 10.84 -13.56
CA VAL A 104 22.32 11.24 -12.19
C VAL A 104 20.90 11.04 -11.66
N VAL A 105 20.72 10.27 -10.59
CA VAL A 105 19.55 10.47 -9.74
C VAL A 105 19.68 11.91 -9.29
N SER A 106 19.15 12.77 -10.12
CA SER A 106 19.19 14.19 -9.91
C SER A 106 18.31 14.46 -8.70
N PRO A 107 18.61 15.46 -7.88
CA PRO A 107 17.66 15.98 -6.88
C PRO A 107 16.28 16.33 -7.48
N LYS A 108 16.12 16.30 -8.78
CA LYS A 108 14.86 16.46 -9.51
C LYS A 108 13.91 15.27 -9.42
N ASP A 109 14.41 14.06 -9.13
CA ASP A 109 13.58 12.86 -9.06
C ASP A 109 12.92 12.69 -7.68
N MET A 110 13.33 13.46 -6.66
CA MET A 110 12.78 13.45 -5.33
C MET A 110 12.78 14.87 -4.72
N GLU A 111 11.63 15.32 -4.30
CA GLU A 111 11.45 16.58 -3.56
C GLU A 111 11.07 16.31 -2.10
N GLN A 112 11.71 17.03 -1.17
CA GLN A 112 11.43 16.92 0.25
C GLN A 112 10.48 18.00 0.71
N PHE A 113 9.35 17.57 1.28
CA PHE A 113 8.39 18.43 1.98
C PHE A 113 8.42 18.16 3.50
N ALA A 114 7.82 19.04 4.28
CA ALA A 114 7.72 18.85 5.74
C ALA A 114 6.93 17.59 6.12
N THR A 115 5.93 17.20 5.31
CA THR A 115 5.01 16.10 5.58
C THR A 115 5.33 14.82 4.85
N HIS A 116 5.99 14.88 3.68
CA HIS A 116 6.23 13.75 2.79
C HIS A 116 7.44 13.95 1.89
N LYS A 117 7.81 12.91 1.19
CA LYS A 117 8.71 12.95 0.04
C LYS A 117 7.88 12.76 -1.23
N SER A 118 8.12 13.56 -2.25
CA SER A 118 7.53 13.39 -3.57
C SER A 118 8.58 12.78 -4.51
N TYR A 119 8.26 11.64 -5.12
CA TYR A 119 9.11 10.95 -6.08
C TYR A 119 8.51 11.09 -7.49
N HIS A 120 9.37 11.44 -8.45
CA HIS A 120 9.03 11.55 -9.87
C HIS A 120 9.82 10.52 -10.66
N LEU A 121 9.29 9.29 -10.72
CA LEU A 121 9.91 8.22 -11.48
C LEU A 121 9.69 8.45 -12.98
N SER A 122 10.76 8.33 -13.78
CA SER A 122 10.66 8.44 -15.24
C SER A 122 9.91 7.24 -15.83
N GLU A 123 9.36 7.41 -17.05
CA GLU A 123 8.73 6.29 -17.77
C GLU A 123 9.71 5.12 -17.98
N GLU A 124 11.00 5.42 -18.16
CA GLU A 124 12.04 4.41 -18.30
C GLU A 124 12.27 3.66 -16.99
N GLN A 125 12.33 4.34 -15.84
CA GLN A 125 12.45 3.70 -14.52
C GLN A 125 11.26 2.78 -14.25
N MET A 126 10.04 3.28 -14.45
CA MET A 126 8.81 2.52 -14.23
C MET A 126 8.68 1.35 -15.22
N GLY A 127 9.14 1.53 -16.46
CA GLY A 127 9.07 0.51 -17.51
C GLY A 127 10.01 -0.68 -17.32
N ARG A 128 10.97 -0.64 -16.39
CA ARG A 128 11.87 -1.77 -16.10
C ARG A 128 11.18 -2.93 -15.40
N TYR A 129 10.07 -2.65 -14.73
CA TYR A 129 9.33 -3.60 -13.92
C TYR A 129 8.16 -4.19 -14.69
N PRO A 130 7.68 -5.38 -14.32
CA PRO A 130 6.54 -5.99 -14.98
C PRO A 130 5.27 -5.14 -14.87
N ASP A 131 5.08 -4.44 -13.76
CA ASP A 131 3.97 -3.54 -13.49
C ASP A 131 4.39 -2.35 -12.63
N PHE A 132 3.48 -1.39 -12.43
CA PHE A 132 3.77 -0.18 -11.66
C PHE A 132 3.93 -0.45 -10.14
N LEU A 133 3.25 -1.45 -9.57
CA LEU A 133 3.44 -1.81 -8.16
C LEU A 133 4.91 -2.23 -7.90
N HIS A 134 5.48 -3.07 -8.77
CA HIS A 134 6.88 -3.49 -8.65
C HIS A 134 7.86 -2.33 -8.85
N ALA A 135 7.48 -1.33 -9.68
CA ALA A 135 8.29 -0.12 -9.87
C ALA A 135 8.40 0.74 -8.60
N LEU A 136 7.46 0.61 -7.63
CA LEU A 136 7.59 1.28 -6.33
C LEU A 136 8.83 0.82 -5.53
N SER A 137 9.42 -0.32 -5.88
CA SER A 137 10.69 -0.78 -5.29
C SER A 137 11.92 0.05 -5.70
N GLU A 138 11.78 1.01 -6.64
CA GLU A 138 12.78 2.06 -6.89
C GLU A 138 12.86 3.08 -5.73
N ILE A 139 11.80 3.15 -4.92
CA ILE A 139 11.74 4.03 -3.75
C ILE A 139 12.39 3.30 -2.57
N PRO A 140 13.40 3.89 -1.92
CA PRO A 140 14.11 3.23 -0.85
C PRO A 140 13.21 2.72 0.28
N MET A 141 13.51 1.53 0.79
CA MET A 141 12.79 0.83 1.86
C MET A 141 11.39 0.32 1.50
N LEU A 142 10.92 0.47 0.24
CA LEU A 142 9.70 -0.15 -0.23
C LEU A 142 9.98 -1.52 -0.86
N LEU A 143 9.31 -2.55 -0.35
CA LEU A 143 9.46 -3.92 -0.80
C LEU A 143 8.11 -4.49 -1.25
N VAL A 144 8.08 -5.05 -2.44
CA VAL A 144 6.96 -5.85 -2.94
C VAL A 144 7.29 -7.32 -2.74
N GLY A 145 6.51 -8.02 -1.95
CA GLY A 145 6.69 -9.44 -1.66
C GLY A 145 6.25 -10.35 -2.81
N ILE A 146 6.47 -11.67 -2.65
CA ILE A 146 6.03 -12.70 -3.60
C ILE A 146 4.49 -12.75 -3.73
N ASP A 147 3.78 -12.33 -2.71
CA ASP A 147 2.31 -12.20 -2.63
C ASP A 147 1.78 -10.88 -3.20
N ASN A 148 2.65 -10.08 -3.84
CA ASN A 148 2.37 -8.72 -4.32
C ASN A 148 1.96 -7.72 -3.22
N LYS A 149 2.20 -8.03 -1.97
CA LYS A 149 1.99 -7.06 -0.88
C LYS A 149 3.15 -6.11 -0.77
N LEU A 150 2.81 -4.84 -0.63
CA LEU A 150 3.76 -3.77 -0.40
C LEU A 150 4.04 -3.65 1.09
N SER A 151 5.32 -3.60 1.45
CA SER A 151 5.76 -3.35 2.83
C SER A 151 6.80 -2.23 2.86
N TYR A 152 6.89 -1.56 4.01
CA TYR A 152 7.92 -0.54 4.27
C TYR A 152 8.87 -1.05 5.33
N MET A 153 10.17 -0.92 5.10
CA MET A 153 11.20 -1.50 5.97
C MET A 153 11.01 -3.01 6.22
N GLY A 154 10.42 -3.72 5.24
CA GLY A 154 10.29 -5.17 5.19
C GLY A 154 9.16 -5.79 6.00
N MET A 155 8.67 -5.18 7.07
CA MET A 155 7.55 -5.68 7.89
C MET A 155 6.57 -4.59 8.31
N GLY A 156 6.84 -3.33 7.99
CA GLY A 156 5.97 -2.22 8.33
C GLY A 156 4.72 -2.19 7.44
N SER A 157 3.55 -2.00 8.05
CA SER A 157 2.28 -1.85 7.33
C SER A 157 2.26 -0.58 6.50
N VAL A 158 1.83 -0.72 5.25
CA VAL A 158 1.71 0.38 4.28
C VAL A 158 0.26 0.57 3.92
N LYS A 159 -0.21 1.81 3.95
CA LYS A 159 -1.47 2.18 3.32
C LYS A 159 -1.19 2.76 1.95
N ILE A 160 -1.87 2.22 0.93
CA ILE A 160 -1.74 2.69 -0.44
C ILE A 160 -2.97 3.53 -0.78
N LEU A 161 -2.71 4.70 -1.33
CA LEU A 161 -3.72 5.61 -1.83
C LEU A 161 -3.51 5.82 -3.33
N LEU A 162 -4.59 6.05 -4.04
CA LEU A 162 -4.62 6.51 -5.43
C LEU A 162 -5.37 7.83 -5.47
N ASN A 163 -4.64 8.94 -5.71
CA ASN A 163 -5.20 10.29 -5.64
C ASN A 163 -5.89 10.59 -4.29
N GLY A 164 -5.28 10.12 -3.18
CA GLY A 164 -5.78 10.28 -1.82
C GLY A 164 -6.90 9.33 -1.41
N VAL A 165 -7.39 8.44 -2.28
CA VAL A 165 -8.41 7.42 -1.98
C VAL A 165 -7.73 6.08 -1.74
N SER A 166 -8.18 5.29 -0.73
CA SER A 166 -7.65 3.95 -0.47
C SER A 166 -7.68 3.09 -1.72
N SER A 167 -6.59 2.40 -1.99
CA SER A 167 -6.40 1.54 -3.17
C SER A 167 -5.82 0.20 -2.75
N THR A 168 -5.90 -0.78 -3.64
CA THR A 168 -5.27 -2.08 -3.47
C THR A 168 -3.96 -2.15 -4.26
N GLU A 169 -3.08 -3.06 -3.87
CA GLU A 169 -1.86 -3.35 -4.63
C GLU A 169 -2.17 -3.73 -6.08
N SER A 170 -3.25 -4.47 -6.28
CA SER A 170 -3.70 -4.91 -7.60
C SER A 170 -4.15 -3.74 -8.48
N GLU A 171 -4.88 -2.77 -7.93
CA GLU A 171 -5.25 -1.53 -8.65
C GLU A 171 -4.00 -0.74 -9.04
N ILE A 172 -3.02 -0.63 -8.14
CA ILE A 172 -1.75 0.05 -8.42
C ILE A 172 -0.95 -0.67 -9.51
N ALA A 173 -0.92 -2.01 -9.47
CA ALA A 173 -0.26 -2.81 -10.50
C ALA A 173 -0.89 -2.64 -11.89
N ALA A 174 -2.20 -2.35 -11.96
CA ALA A 174 -2.93 -2.12 -13.21
C ALA A 174 -2.80 -0.69 -13.76
N LEU A 175 -2.11 0.24 -13.08
CA LEU A 175 -1.92 1.60 -13.56
C LEU A 175 -0.96 1.66 -14.75
N ASN A 176 -1.27 2.56 -15.70
CA ASN A 176 -0.31 2.90 -16.74
C ASN A 176 0.78 3.81 -16.16
N PRO A 177 2.07 3.42 -16.21
CA PRO A 177 3.17 4.24 -15.72
C PRO A 177 3.21 5.67 -16.27
N ARG A 178 2.73 5.88 -17.49
CA ARG A 178 2.69 7.20 -18.13
C ARG A 178 1.67 8.15 -17.53
N ASP A 179 0.65 7.60 -16.89
CA ASP A 179 -0.40 8.40 -16.27
C ASP A 179 -0.03 8.84 -14.85
N ILE A 180 1.14 8.42 -14.34
CA ILE A 180 1.63 8.81 -13.03
C ILE A 180 2.30 10.19 -13.11
N ALA A 181 1.89 11.09 -12.22
CA ALA A 181 2.47 12.42 -12.06
C ALA A 181 3.56 12.43 -10.99
N GLU A 182 3.26 11.86 -9.82
CA GLU A 182 4.17 11.79 -8.67
C GLU A 182 3.75 10.67 -7.71
N ILE A 183 4.66 10.27 -6.83
CA ILE A 183 4.41 9.31 -5.75
C ILE A 183 4.78 9.99 -4.44
N LYS A 184 3.80 10.24 -3.58
CA LYS A 184 4.02 10.83 -2.26
C LYS A 184 4.23 9.73 -1.22
N VAL A 185 5.33 9.80 -0.51
CA VAL A 185 5.70 8.85 0.54
C VAL A 185 5.72 9.56 1.89
N TYR A 186 4.79 9.20 2.73
CA TYR A 186 4.68 9.68 4.12
C TYR A 186 5.36 8.65 5.03
N ASP A 187 6.68 8.71 5.14
CA ASP A 187 7.50 7.83 5.99
C ASP A 187 7.35 8.14 7.50
N THR A 188 6.74 9.25 7.80
CA THR A 188 6.28 9.66 9.14
C THR A 188 4.80 10.08 9.02
N PRO A 189 3.86 9.11 9.04
CA PRO A 189 2.46 9.39 8.75
C PRO A 189 1.86 10.50 9.62
N PRO A 190 0.96 11.35 9.07
CA PRO A 190 0.22 12.36 9.82
C PRO A 190 -0.59 11.78 10.99
N ALA A 191 -0.95 12.62 11.97
CA ALA A 191 -1.71 12.20 13.17
C ALA A 191 -3.00 11.46 12.83
N ARG A 192 -3.70 11.87 11.78
CA ARG A 192 -4.92 11.22 11.29
C ARG A 192 -4.76 9.72 10.95
N PHE A 193 -3.57 9.27 10.56
CA PHE A 193 -3.25 7.86 10.34
C PHE A 193 -2.70 7.15 11.58
N ALA A 194 -2.65 7.84 12.70
CA ALA A 194 -2.11 7.37 13.97
C ALA A 194 -2.76 6.10 14.47
N ALA A 195 -4.07 6.16 14.51
CA ALA A 195 -4.92 5.13 15.05
C ALA A 195 -4.88 3.82 14.25
N MET A 196 -4.31 3.86 13.02
CA MET A 196 -4.19 2.68 12.15
C MET A 196 -2.87 1.92 12.34
N GLY A 197 -1.96 2.37 13.22
CA GLY A 197 -0.67 1.71 13.46
C GLY A 197 0.29 1.69 12.25
N LEU A 198 0.00 2.49 11.22
CA LEU A 198 0.74 2.46 9.95
C LEU A 198 2.19 2.93 10.10
N THR A 199 3.08 2.27 9.38
CA THR A 199 4.50 2.64 9.30
C THR A 199 4.75 3.63 8.15
N CYS A 200 3.99 3.51 7.06
CA CYS A 200 4.12 4.37 5.88
C CYS A 200 2.75 4.56 5.20
N VAL A 201 2.56 5.70 4.57
CA VAL A 201 1.45 5.93 3.64
C VAL A 201 2.04 6.32 2.30
N ILE A 202 1.55 5.72 1.22
CA ILE A 202 1.96 6.03 -0.16
C ILE A 202 0.74 6.52 -0.90
N ASP A 203 0.86 7.67 -1.55
CA ASP A 203 -0.20 8.21 -2.40
C ASP A 203 0.32 8.34 -3.84
N VAL A 204 -0.21 7.51 -4.71
CA VAL A 204 0.09 7.51 -6.14
C VAL A 204 -0.80 8.54 -6.81
N ILE A 205 -0.20 9.57 -7.38
CA ILE A 205 -0.89 10.67 -8.01
C ILE A 205 -0.85 10.49 -9.52
N THR A 206 -2.01 10.39 -10.15
CA THR A 206 -2.13 10.29 -11.60
C THR A 206 -2.27 11.66 -12.24
N LYS A 207 -1.83 11.78 -13.50
CA LYS A 207 -2.15 12.92 -14.35
C LYS A 207 -3.65 12.96 -14.60
N LYS A 208 -4.27 14.13 -14.54
CA LYS A 208 -5.71 14.29 -14.84
C LYS A 208 -5.88 14.54 -16.33
N ASN A 209 -6.77 13.78 -16.97
CA ASN A 209 -7.24 14.11 -18.31
C ASN A 209 -8.44 15.07 -18.20
N ILE A 210 -8.41 16.21 -18.88
CA ILE A 210 -9.54 17.16 -18.94
C ILE A 210 -10.74 16.46 -19.59
N THR A 211 -10.49 15.69 -20.64
CA THR A 211 -11.44 14.78 -21.28
C THR A 211 -10.67 13.58 -21.77
N GLY A 212 -11.05 12.40 -21.30
CA GLY A 212 -10.36 11.17 -21.63
C GLY A 212 -10.50 10.12 -20.56
N GLY A 213 -9.78 9.02 -20.66
CA GLY A 213 -9.87 7.94 -19.69
C GLY A 213 -8.73 6.94 -19.77
N SER A 214 -8.81 5.93 -18.92
CA SER A 214 -7.88 4.81 -18.93
C SER A 214 -8.58 3.49 -18.70
N VAL A 215 -8.01 2.43 -19.26
CA VAL A 215 -8.35 1.03 -18.99
C VAL A 215 -7.07 0.33 -18.59
N GLY A 216 -7.08 -0.34 -17.44
CA GLY A 216 -5.99 -1.18 -16.95
C GLY A 216 -6.50 -2.60 -16.73
N ILE A 217 -5.73 -3.57 -17.21
CA ILE A 217 -5.98 -5.00 -17.01
C ILE A 217 -4.68 -5.60 -16.51
N ASN A 218 -4.71 -6.36 -15.41
CA ASN A 218 -3.59 -7.12 -14.90
C ASN A 218 -4.09 -8.51 -14.52
N LEU A 219 -3.65 -9.52 -15.25
CA LEU A 219 -4.00 -10.92 -15.06
C LEU A 219 -2.74 -11.70 -14.72
N ARG A 220 -2.79 -12.50 -13.66
CA ARG A 220 -1.73 -13.40 -13.24
C ARG A 220 -2.32 -14.73 -12.83
N ASP A 221 -2.20 -15.72 -13.69
CA ASP A 221 -2.90 -16.99 -13.55
C ASP A 221 -1.96 -18.19 -13.68
N ALA A 222 -2.24 -19.24 -12.91
CA ALA A 222 -1.63 -20.57 -13.07
C ALA A 222 -2.71 -21.64 -13.12
N PHE A 223 -2.42 -22.75 -13.84
CA PHE A 223 -3.35 -23.85 -14.01
C PHE A 223 -3.10 -25.02 -13.04
N ARG A 224 -1.87 -25.07 -12.48
CA ARG A 224 -1.49 -26.08 -11.47
C ARG A 224 -0.59 -25.46 -10.42
N PRO A 225 -1.13 -25.20 -9.21
CA PRO A 225 -2.56 -25.24 -8.82
C PRO A 225 -3.39 -24.22 -9.61
N ILE A 226 -4.73 -24.28 -9.52
CA ILE A 226 -5.55 -23.17 -10.01
C ILE A 226 -5.30 -21.97 -9.09
N PHE A 227 -4.71 -20.94 -9.66
CA PHE A 227 -4.29 -19.73 -9.00
C PHE A 227 -4.61 -18.56 -9.92
N GLY A 228 -5.25 -17.51 -9.41
CA GLY A 228 -5.55 -16.31 -10.15
C GLY A 228 -5.44 -15.08 -9.24
N GLU A 229 -4.87 -14.01 -9.76
CA GLU A 229 -4.89 -12.66 -9.19
C GLU A 229 -5.15 -11.69 -10.34
N ASN A 230 -6.38 -11.22 -10.45
CA ASN A 230 -6.88 -10.53 -11.62
C ASN A 230 -7.49 -9.20 -11.25
N THR A 231 -7.14 -8.14 -11.99
CA THR A 231 -7.67 -6.79 -11.81
C THR A 231 -8.07 -6.19 -13.14
N VAL A 232 -9.23 -5.54 -13.15
CA VAL A 232 -9.69 -4.69 -14.25
C VAL A 232 -10.09 -3.34 -13.66
N GLY A 233 -9.51 -2.27 -14.19
CA GLY A 233 -9.80 -0.89 -13.80
C GLY A 233 -10.18 -0.04 -15.01
N VAL A 234 -11.19 0.82 -14.86
CA VAL A 234 -11.62 1.78 -15.87
C VAL A 234 -11.80 3.14 -15.22
N SER A 235 -11.31 4.18 -15.85
CA SER A 235 -11.61 5.55 -15.42
C SER A 235 -11.98 6.43 -16.61
N TYR A 236 -12.88 7.39 -16.39
CA TYR A 236 -13.28 8.37 -17.37
C TYR A 236 -13.36 9.76 -16.73
N ASN A 237 -12.78 10.75 -17.38
CA ASN A 237 -12.75 12.13 -16.95
C ASN A 237 -13.47 13.01 -17.97
N LYS A 238 -14.29 13.94 -17.48
CA LYS A 238 -14.96 14.97 -18.31
C LYS A 238 -15.04 16.26 -17.50
N GLY A 239 -14.27 17.27 -17.91
CA GLY A 239 -14.17 18.53 -17.17
C GLY A 239 -13.70 18.32 -15.73
N GLU A 240 -14.49 18.81 -14.77
CA GLU A 240 -14.20 18.71 -13.33
C GLU A 240 -14.55 17.33 -12.71
N SER A 241 -15.21 16.45 -13.48
CA SER A 241 -15.73 15.17 -13.00
C SER A 241 -14.89 13.98 -13.47
N ARG A 242 -14.72 13.00 -12.56
CA ARG A 242 -14.09 11.70 -12.84
C ARG A 242 -14.97 10.58 -12.30
N TRP A 243 -15.17 9.56 -13.11
CA TRP A 243 -15.76 8.27 -12.74
C TRP A 243 -14.69 7.19 -12.77
N SER A 244 -14.74 6.28 -11.84
CA SER A 244 -13.84 5.12 -11.81
C SER A 244 -14.59 3.87 -11.41
N PHE A 245 -14.17 2.76 -11.97
CA PHE A 245 -14.61 1.41 -11.62
C PHE A 245 -13.38 0.51 -11.53
N SER A 246 -13.33 -0.35 -10.53
CA SER A 246 -12.37 -1.46 -10.48
C SER A 246 -13.03 -2.74 -9.98
N TYR A 247 -12.53 -3.85 -10.48
CA TYR A 247 -12.85 -5.20 -10.04
C TYR A 247 -11.57 -5.97 -9.82
N ASP A 248 -11.43 -6.54 -8.62
CA ASP A 248 -10.32 -7.42 -8.24
C ASP A 248 -10.85 -8.80 -7.91
N ASN A 249 -10.13 -9.82 -8.35
CA ASN A 249 -10.44 -11.21 -8.08
C ASN A 249 -9.18 -11.98 -7.67
N THR A 250 -9.28 -12.76 -6.59
CA THR A 250 -8.25 -13.72 -6.17
C THR A 250 -8.87 -15.10 -6.07
N ILE A 251 -8.27 -16.07 -6.75
CA ILE A 251 -8.70 -17.49 -6.74
C ILE A 251 -7.51 -18.35 -6.34
N ARG A 252 -7.73 -19.24 -5.36
CA ARG A 252 -6.79 -20.28 -4.94
C ARG A 252 -7.51 -21.60 -4.81
N ARG A 253 -6.99 -22.67 -5.43
CA ARG A 253 -7.49 -24.04 -5.29
C ARG A 253 -6.31 -24.95 -4.97
N ILE A 254 -6.11 -25.18 -3.69
CA ILE A 254 -5.00 -25.98 -3.18
C ILE A 254 -5.53 -27.39 -2.90
N LYS A 255 -4.81 -28.41 -3.37
CA LYS A 255 -5.16 -29.84 -3.19
C LYS A 255 -4.19 -30.58 -2.28
N LYS A 256 -3.01 -29.99 -2.05
CA LYS A 256 -1.93 -30.61 -1.27
C LYS A 256 -1.49 -29.65 -0.15
N ASP A 257 -2.44 -29.34 0.73
CA ASP A 257 -2.27 -28.58 1.96
C ASP A 257 -2.16 -29.55 3.13
N ARG A 258 -1.03 -29.55 3.84
CA ARG A 258 -0.78 -30.41 4.98
C ARG A 258 -0.60 -29.57 6.23
N LEU A 259 -1.42 -29.83 7.23
CA LEU A 259 -1.32 -29.27 8.57
C LEU A 259 -0.83 -30.33 9.53
N SER A 260 0.40 -30.23 10.01
CA SER A 260 0.96 -31.15 11.00
C SER A 260 1.14 -30.45 12.33
N GLN A 261 0.87 -31.14 13.44
CA GLN A 261 0.98 -30.60 14.78
C GLN A 261 1.58 -31.64 15.73
N ARG A 262 2.44 -31.16 16.63
CA ARG A 262 2.89 -31.91 17.80
C ARG A 262 2.53 -31.12 19.03
N LEU A 263 1.63 -31.66 19.83
CA LEU A 263 1.15 -31.10 21.09
C LEU A 263 1.75 -31.88 22.25
N THR A 264 2.39 -31.20 23.18
CA THR A 264 2.82 -31.77 24.48
C THR A 264 2.21 -30.90 25.55
N TYR A 265 1.43 -31.47 26.43
CA TYR A 265 0.79 -30.76 27.55
C TYR A 265 0.78 -31.61 28.82
N GLU A 266 0.89 -30.94 29.96
CA GLU A 266 0.76 -31.54 31.27
C GLU A 266 -0.63 -31.29 31.84
N PHE A 267 -1.34 -32.36 32.14
CA PHE A 267 -2.67 -32.29 32.71
C PHE A 267 -2.78 -33.30 33.86
N GLU A 268 -3.19 -32.84 35.06
CA GLU A 268 -3.31 -33.66 36.28
C GLU A 268 -2.03 -34.44 36.66
N GLY A 269 -0.85 -33.81 36.39
CA GLY A 269 0.46 -34.42 36.70
C GLY A 269 0.91 -35.49 35.69
N LYS A 270 0.21 -35.66 34.58
CA LYS A 270 0.60 -36.54 33.48
C LYS A 270 0.96 -35.72 32.24
N GLU A 271 2.06 -36.10 31.59
CA GLU A 271 2.41 -35.58 30.29
C GLU A 271 1.68 -36.35 29.19
N TYR A 272 1.04 -35.61 28.31
CA TYR A 272 0.34 -36.12 27.13
C TYR A 272 1.06 -35.59 25.88
N ILE A 273 1.44 -36.51 25.00
CA ILE A 273 1.98 -36.17 23.70
C ILE A 273 0.98 -36.62 22.63
N LYS A 274 0.59 -35.71 21.77
CA LYS A 274 -0.30 -35.94 20.65
C LYS A 274 0.40 -35.49 19.37
N GLU A 275 0.66 -36.43 18.47
CA GLU A 275 1.23 -36.18 17.16
C GLU A 275 0.14 -36.28 16.11
N LYS A 276 -0.02 -35.22 15.33
CA LYS A 276 -0.97 -35.12 14.22
C LYS A 276 -0.17 -34.96 12.94
N GLU A 277 -0.09 -36.00 12.13
CA GLU A 277 0.58 -35.98 10.82
C GLU A 277 -0.42 -35.59 9.74
N GLY A 278 -0.16 -34.47 9.05
CA GLY A 278 -1.05 -33.94 8.02
C GLY A 278 -1.10 -34.84 6.78
N ILE A 279 -2.31 -35.03 6.26
CA ILE A 279 -2.60 -35.69 4.99
C ILE A 279 -2.85 -34.61 3.93
N ASP A 280 -2.54 -34.86 2.64
CA ASP A 280 -2.86 -33.93 1.55
C ASP A 280 -4.34 -33.58 1.57
N SER A 281 -4.66 -32.34 1.84
CA SER A 281 -6.00 -31.83 2.09
C SER A 281 -6.32 -30.69 1.14
N ARG A 282 -7.61 -30.41 0.96
CA ARG A 282 -8.05 -29.32 0.10
C ARG A 282 -8.30 -28.05 0.89
N SER A 283 -7.78 -26.93 0.39
CA SER A 283 -8.16 -25.58 0.84
C SER A 283 -8.40 -24.66 -0.34
N ASP A 284 -9.47 -23.89 -0.28
CA ASP A 284 -9.90 -22.99 -1.34
C ASP A 284 -10.02 -21.56 -0.78
N ARG A 285 -9.68 -20.56 -1.61
CA ARG A 285 -9.83 -19.14 -1.29
C ARG A 285 -10.37 -18.41 -2.50
N ASP A 286 -11.45 -17.67 -2.29
CA ASP A 286 -12.08 -16.77 -3.26
C ASP A 286 -12.21 -15.38 -2.64
N GLU A 287 -11.68 -14.37 -3.30
CA GLU A 287 -11.84 -12.97 -2.90
C GLU A 287 -12.28 -12.18 -4.13
N ASN A 288 -13.33 -11.40 -3.98
CA ASN A 288 -13.86 -10.55 -5.04
C ASN A 288 -14.14 -9.18 -4.45
N SER A 289 -13.69 -8.14 -5.11
CA SER A 289 -14.00 -6.78 -4.71
C SER A 289 -14.39 -5.90 -5.90
N PHE A 290 -15.35 -5.03 -5.66
CA PHE A 290 -15.88 -4.06 -6.61
C PHE A 290 -15.78 -2.66 -6.01
N ARG A 291 -15.29 -1.70 -6.77
CA ARG A 291 -15.24 -0.30 -6.38
C ARG A 291 -15.85 0.58 -7.45
N LEU A 292 -16.68 1.52 -7.02
CA LEU A 292 -17.19 2.62 -7.82
C LEU A 292 -16.81 3.94 -7.19
N GLY A 293 -16.22 4.84 -7.96
CA GLY A 293 -15.79 6.15 -7.50
C GLY A 293 -16.33 7.27 -8.39
N TYR A 294 -16.79 8.33 -7.76
CA TYR A 294 -17.10 9.59 -8.40
C TYR A 294 -16.33 10.71 -7.70
N MET A 295 -15.65 11.56 -8.45
CA MET A 295 -14.97 12.75 -7.97
C MET A 295 -15.40 13.95 -8.81
N ASN A 296 -15.71 15.04 -8.15
CA ASN A 296 -15.86 16.35 -8.77
C ASN A 296 -14.96 17.34 -8.05
N SER A 297 -14.15 18.09 -8.79
CA SER A 297 -13.14 18.93 -8.16
C SER A 297 -12.74 20.11 -9.04
N ARG A 298 -12.64 21.30 -8.41
CA ARG A 298 -12.09 22.50 -9.00
C ARG A 298 -10.83 22.89 -8.23
N GLN A 299 -9.72 22.99 -8.93
CA GLN A 299 -8.41 23.35 -8.35
C GLN A 299 -8.51 24.68 -7.59
N LYS A 300 -7.87 24.78 -6.40
CA LYS A 300 -7.89 25.92 -5.48
C LYS A 300 -9.30 26.36 -5.07
N SER A 301 -10.26 25.44 -5.00
CA SER A 301 -11.63 25.75 -4.60
C SER A 301 -12.25 24.63 -3.77
N TYR A 302 -12.58 23.50 -4.40
CA TYR A 302 -13.19 22.38 -3.69
C TYR A 302 -12.89 21.03 -4.31
N GLN A 303 -13.08 19.99 -3.51
CA GLN A 303 -13.11 18.61 -3.96
C GLN A 303 -14.24 17.85 -3.25
N PHE A 304 -15.03 17.12 -4.02
CA PHE A 304 -16.07 16.21 -3.56
C PHE A 304 -15.83 14.82 -4.11
N ASN A 305 -15.81 13.82 -3.25
CA ASN A 305 -15.64 12.42 -3.65
C ASN A 305 -16.73 11.56 -3.01
N VAL A 306 -17.22 10.60 -3.79
CA VAL A 306 -18.07 9.50 -3.33
C VAL A 306 -17.42 8.21 -3.78
N THR A 307 -17.19 7.27 -2.85
CA THR A 307 -16.64 5.95 -3.18
C THR A 307 -17.49 4.87 -2.53
N GLY A 308 -18.06 3.99 -3.34
CA GLY A 308 -18.73 2.77 -2.92
C GLY A 308 -17.81 1.56 -3.14
N TYR A 309 -17.81 0.63 -2.20
CA TYR A 309 -17.01 -0.60 -2.25
C TYR A 309 -17.83 -1.78 -1.74
N ALA A 310 -17.72 -2.91 -2.42
CA ALA A 310 -18.28 -4.18 -1.98
C ALA A 310 -17.23 -5.28 -2.14
N GLU A 311 -17.11 -6.10 -1.12
CA GLU A 311 -16.15 -7.21 -1.07
C GLU A 311 -16.84 -8.48 -0.60
N ALA A 312 -16.50 -9.61 -1.19
CA ALA A 312 -16.95 -10.93 -0.78
C ALA A 312 -15.75 -11.89 -0.78
N ASN A 313 -15.39 -12.35 0.41
CA ASN A 313 -14.28 -13.26 0.65
C ASN A 313 -14.82 -14.58 1.19
N ARG A 314 -14.26 -15.68 0.72
CA ARG A 314 -14.49 -17.00 1.28
C ARG A 314 -13.21 -17.79 1.32
N ARG A 315 -12.95 -18.38 2.47
CA ARG A 315 -11.85 -19.35 2.66
C ARG A 315 -12.45 -20.59 3.30
N ASN A 316 -12.25 -21.74 2.66
CA ASN A 316 -12.63 -23.00 3.22
C ASN A 316 -11.46 -23.99 3.17
N GLY A 317 -11.39 -24.90 4.15
CA GLY A 317 -10.38 -25.93 4.23
C GLY A 317 -10.90 -27.12 5.02
N ASN A 318 -10.57 -28.31 4.55
CA ASN A 318 -10.79 -29.56 5.27
C ASN A 318 -9.42 -30.22 5.43
N HIS A 319 -8.83 -30.15 6.61
CA HIS A 319 -7.55 -30.77 6.91
C HIS A 319 -7.75 -32.10 7.61
N TYR A 320 -7.18 -33.14 7.03
CA TYR A 320 -7.16 -34.48 7.59
C TYR A 320 -5.78 -34.77 8.16
N GLN A 321 -5.74 -35.45 9.35
CA GLN A 321 -4.49 -35.78 10.02
C GLN A 321 -4.58 -37.18 10.64
N ASN A 322 -3.50 -37.96 10.52
CA ASN A 322 -3.31 -39.16 11.33
C ASN A 322 -2.85 -38.75 12.71
N VAL A 323 -3.61 -39.10 13.73
CA VAL A 323 -3.38 -38.72 15.13
C VAL A 323 -2.87 -39.92 15.91
N ARG A 324 -1.79 -39.73 16.65
CA ARG A 324 -1.22 -40.70 17.57
C ARG A 324 -1.06 -40.09 18.94
N TYR A 325 -1.60 -40.75 19.95
CA TYR A 325 -1.39 -40.41 21.36
C TYR A 325 -0.21 -41.18 21.96
N SER A 326 0.38 -40.64 23.03
CA SER A 326 1.50 -41.28 23.75
C SER A 326 1.18 -42.64 24.36
N ASP A 327 -0.09 -42.97 24.58
CA ASP A 327 -0.57 -44.26 25.03
C ASP A 327 -0.76 -45.31 23.91
N GLY A 328 -0.45 -44.94 22.67
CA GLY A 328 -0.53 -45.79 21.49
C GLY A 328 -1.86 -45.76 20.74
N GLN A 329 -2.86 -45.02 21.23
CA GLN A 329 -4.13 -44.86 20.53
C GLN A 329 -3.95 -44.09 19.23
N THR A 330 -4.70 -44.48 18.20
CA THR A 330 -4.62 -43.83 16.86
C THR A 330 -6.00 -43.42 16.36
N PHE A 331 -6.08 -42.23 15.78
CA PHE A 331 -7.31 -41.64 15.26
C PHE A 331 -7.07 -40.98 13.90
N LEU A 332 -8.14 -40.84 13.13
CA LEU A 332 -8.22 -39.91 12.02
C LEU A 332 -8.90 -38.62 12.49
N SER A 333 -8.24 -37.48 12.40
CA SER A 333 -8.89 -36.23 12.67
C SER A 333 -9.27 -35.50 11.38
N GLN A 334 -10.37 -34.77 11.48
CA GLN A 334 -10.83 -33.85 10.46
C GLN A 334 -11.01 -32.46 11.11
N ASN A 335 -10.35 -31.45 10.51
CA ASN A 335 -10.52 -30.06 10.90
C ASN A 335 -11.10 -29.29 9.71
N THR A 336 -12.32 -28.81 9.86
CA THR A 336 -13.06 -28.03 8.83
C THR A 336 -13.13 -26.60 9.27
N ILE A 337 -12.72 -25.69 8.39
CA ILE A 337 -12.85 -24.24 8.56
C ILE A 337 -13.55 -23.70 7.30
N ASP A 338 -14.69 -23.01 7.48
CA ASP A 338 -15.35 -22.23 6.42
C ASP A 338 -15.56 -20.80 6.95
N ASN A 339 -14.76 -19.89 6.45
CA ASN A 339 -14.83 -18.47 6.79
C ASN A 339 -15.34 -17.71 5.57
N SER A 340 -16.44 -17.00 5.70
CA SER A 340 -17.01 -16.13 4.68
C SER A 340 -17.24 -14.74 5.24
N GLN A 341 -16.90 -13.73 4.46
CA GLN A 341 -17.05 -12.34 4.83
C GLN A 341 -17.56 -11.54 3.65
N LYS A 342 -18.58 -10.74 3.89
CA LYS A 342 -19.04 -9.70 2.99
C LYS A 342 -18.85 -8.35 3.67
N SER A 343 -18.31 -7.39 2.94
CA SER A 343 -18.18 -6.03 3.45
C SER A 343 -18.65 -5.01 2.42
N TYR A 344 -19.30 -3.98 2.91
CA TYR A 344 -19.76 -2.87 2.13
C TYR A 344 -19.29 -1.60 2.80
N TYR A 345 -18.74 -0.65 2.05
CA TYR A 345 -18.50 0.67 2.59
C TYR A 345 -18.91 1.77 1.61
N LEU A 346 -19.34 2.89 2.18
CA LEU A 346 -19.61 4.12 1.48
C LEU A 346 -18.78 5.23 2.14
N ASP A 347 -17.98 5.90 1.33
CA ASP A 347 -17.13 7.00 1.75
C ASP A 347 -17.54 8.30 1.04
N LEU A 348 -17.79 9.32 1.83
CA LEU A 348 -18.13 10.67 1.41
C LEU A 348 -17.03 11.62 1.87
N TYR A 349 -16.43 12.35 0.95
CA TYR A 349 -15.39 13.32 1.26
C TYR A 349 -15.71 14.67 0.62
N TYR A 350 -15.55 15.73 1.38
CA TYR A 350 -15.61 17.09 0.90
C TYR A 350 -14.47 17.91 1.50
N SER A 351 -13.76 18.66 0.66
CA SER A 351 -12.80 19.69 1.12
C SER A 351 -13.03 20.99 0.38
N ARG A 352 -12.72 22.09 1.05
CA ARG A 352 -12.82 23.43 0.49
C ARG A 352 -11.58 24.25 0.88
N GLU A 353 -10.92 24.80 -0.11
CA GLU A 353 -9.92 25.85 0.03
C GLU A 353 -10.64 27.19 0.03
N PHE A 354 -10.62 27.91 1.15
CA PHE A 354 -11.26 29.22 1.28
C PHE A 354 -10.40 30.31 0.67
N ASP A 355 -9.10 30.18 0.85
CA ASP A 355 -8.05 31.03 0.32
C ASP A 355 -6.71 30.26 0.29
N GLU A 356 -5.57 30.94 -0.03
CA GLU A 356 -4.24 30.33 -0.12
C GLU A 356 -3.70 29.81 1.23
N HIS A 357 -4.33 30.19 2.34
CA HIS A 357 -3.89 29.85 3.69
C HIS A 357 -4.86 28.93 4.43
N ASN A 358 -6.12 28.90 4.04
CA ASN A 358 -7.20 28.30 4.82
C ASN A 358 -7.91 27.19 4.05
N GLU A 359 -7.99 26.02 4.66
CA GLU A 359 -8.70 24.88 4.12
C GLU A 359 -9.45 24.12 5.22
N ALA A 360 -10.62 23.61 4.90
CA ALA A 360 -11.36 22.67 5.75
C ALA A 360 -11.74 21.42 4.96
N LEU A 361 -11.86 20.30 5.66
CA LEU A 361 -12.35 19.06 5.09
C LEU A 361 -13.25 18.30 6.06
N ILE A 362 -14.12 17.49 5.50
CA ILE A 362 -14.95 16.51 6.21
C ILE A 362 -14.91 15.19 5.42
N ASN A 363 -14.80 14.09 6.16
CA ASN A 363 -14.89 12.73 5.62
C ASN A 363 -15.85 11.91 6.48
N ILE A 364 -16.81 11.24 5.84
CA ILE A 364 -17.79 10.39 6.50
C ILE A 364 -17.70 9.02 5.83
N THR A 365 -17.41 7.98 6.60
CA THR A 365 -17.28 6.61 6.09
C THR A 365 -18.17 5.68 6.91
N GLY A 366 -19.19 5.11 6.27
CA GLY A 366 -20.00 4.02 6.82
C GLY A 366 -19.50 2.68 6.30
N THR A 367 -19.33 1.71 7.20
CA THR A 367 -18.92 0.34 6.85
C THR A 367 -19.88 -0.67 7.47
N TYR A 368 -20.17 -1.75 6.76
CA TYR A 368 -20.96 -2.88 7.24
C TYR A 368 -20.27 -4.19 6.90
N TYR A 369 -19.99 -5.00 7.90
CA TYR A 369 -19.51 -6.37 7.77
C TYR A 369 -20.61 -7.36 8.07
N ASP A 370 -20.71 -8.42 7.25
CA ASP A 370 -21.51 -9.63 7.46
C ASP A 370 -20.55 -10.83 7.31
N SER A 371 -20.21 -11.45 8.41
CA SER A 371 -19.15 -12.45 8.48
C SER A 371 -19.68 -13.72 9.14
N ARG A 372 -19.22 -14.89 8.69
CA ARG A 372 -19.52 -16.20 9.27
C ARG A 372 -18.27 -17.04 9.35
N LEU A 373 -18.01 -17.61 10.49
CA LEU A 373 -16.99 -18.60 10.74
C LEU A 373 -17.62 -19.90 11.22
N LEU A 374 -17.48 -20.94 10.41
CA LEU A 374 -17.75 -22.30 10.80
C LEU A 374 -16.42 -23.00 11.11
N SER A 375 -16.26 -23.52 12.32
CA SER A 375 -15.14 -24.35 12.73
C SER A 375 -15.67 -25.65 13.27
N ALA A 376 -15.22 -26.78 12.72
CA ALA A 376 -15.59 -28.11 13.19
C ALA A 376 -14.35 -28.99 13.29
N TYR A 377 -14.21 -29.70 14.38
CA TYR A 377 -13.12 -30.63 14.63
C TYR A 377 -13.68 -31.96 15.10
N SER A 378 -13.21 -33.09 14.55
CA SER A 378 -13.57 -34.43 15.01
C SER A 378 -12.36 -35.35 15.01
N GLU A 379 -12.38 -36.35 15.92
CA GLU A 379 -11.47 -37.49 15.98
C GLU A 379 -12.26 -38.78 15.97
N THR A 380 -11.95 -39.65 15.03
CA THR A 380 -12.55 -40.96 14.82
C THR A 380 -11.50 -42.03 14.98
N GLU A 381 -11.75 -43.04 15.80
CA GLU A 381 -10.82 -44.15 16.02
C GLU A 381 -10.59 -44.91 14.73
N HIS A 382 -9.33 -45.17 14.39
CA HIS A 382 -8.93 -45.70 13.09
C HIS A 382 -9.48 -47.11 12.83
N ASN A 383 -9.57 -47.94 13.87
CA ASN A 383 -9.94 -49.35 13.75
C ASN A 383 -11.45 -49.57 13.80
N THR A 384 -12.16 -48.82 14.60
CA THR A 384 -13.60 -49.06 14.91
C THR A 384 -14.51 -48.09 14.15
N GLY A 385 -13.98 -46.94 13.70
CA GLY A 385 -14.77 -45.86 13.14
C GLY A 385 -15.60 -45.11 14.19
N THR A 386 -15.37 -45.36 15.48
CA THR A 386 -16.12 -44.71 16.56
C THR A 386 -15.65 -43.28 16.73
N GLU A 387 -16.59 -42.34 16.82
CA GLU A 387 -16.32 -40.92 17.12
C GLU A 387 -15.84 -40.80 18.59
N TYR A 388 -14.62 -40.32 18.75
CA TYR A 388 -13.99 -40.14 20.06
C TYR A 388 -14.20 -38.71 20.60
N PHE A 389 -14.09 -37.75 19.74
CA PHE A 389 -14.28 -36.34 20.08
C PHE A 389 -14.87 -35.57 18.89
N LYS A 390 -15.74 -34.64 19.19
CA LYS A 390 -16.30 -33.72 18.20
C LYS A 390 -16.51 -32.36 18.82
N SER A 391 -16.24 -31.32 18.07
CA SER A 391 -16.58 -29.95 18.40
C SER A 391 -17.09 -29.21 17.17
N TYR A 392 -17.99 -28.32 17.41
CA TYR A 392 -18.61 -27.50 16.35
C TYR A 392 -18.83 -26.09 16.89
N SER A 393 -18.50 -25.09 16.07
CA SER A 393 -18.74 -23.68 16.38
C SER A 393 -19.13 -22.95 15.11
N ASP A 394 -20.30 -22.34 15.09
CA ASP A 394 -20.80 -21.48 14.01
C ASP A 394 -21.02 -20.09 14.58
N ILE A 395 -20.20 -19.14 14.16
CA ILE A 395 -20.21 -17.76 14.62
C ILE A 395 -20.60 -16.88 13.46
N THR A 396 -21.71 -16.16 13.58
CA THR A 396 -22.07 -15.10 12.66
C THR A 396 -21.87 -13.74 13.32
N SER A 397 -21.35 -12.78 12.58
CA SER A 397 -21.06 -11.43 13.07
C SER A 397 -21.61 -10.39 12.11
N ARG A 398 -22.36 -9.42 12.61
CA ARG A 398 -22.84 -8.25 11.90
C ARG A 398 -22.29 -7.00 12.55
N LYS A 399 -21.48 -6.26 11.82
CA LYS A 399 -20.76 -5.13 12.39
C LYS A 399 -20.92 -3.87 11.53
N PRO A 400 -21.91 -3.00 11.80
CA PRO A 400 -21.92 -1.64 11.31
C PRO A 400 -20.88 -0.77 12.03
N SER A 401 -20.26 0.14 11.31
CA SER A 401 -19.40 1.18 11.85
C SER A 401 -19.55 2.49 11.11
N LEU A 402 -19.27 3.60 11.81
CA LEU A 402 -19.30 4.95 11.28
C LEU A 402 -18.03 5.69 11.72
N ILE A 403 -17.33 6.29 10.77
CA ILE A 403 -16.20 7.18 11.02
C ILE A 403 -16.53 8.54 10.47
N VAL A 404 -16.43 9.58 11.31
CA VAL A 404 -16.56 10.96 10.91
C VAL A 404 -15.27 11.70 11.28
N GLU A 405 -14.63 12.33 10.30
CA GLU A 405 -13.41 13.10 10.49
C GLU A 405 -13.58 14.50 9.93
N THR A 406 -13.22 15.50 10.70
CA THR A 406 -13.15 16.90 10.26
C THR A 406 -11.76 17.46 10.56
N GLN A 407 -11.25 18.29 9.65
CA GLN A 407 -9.98 18.96 9.84
C GLN A 407 -10.03 20.38 9.26
N TYR A 408 -9.43 21.32 9.97
CA TYR A 408 -9.14 22.66 9.48
C TYR A 408 -7.63 22.87 9.46
N SER A 409 -7.11 23.45 8.39
CA SER A 409 -5.68 23.70 8.20
C SER A 409 -5.45 25.17 7.89
N HIS A 410 -4.46 25.76 8.55
CA HIS A 410 -4.04 27.14 8.35
C HIS A 410 -2.53 27.21 8.06
N SER A 411 -2.17 27.78 6.91
CA SER A 411 -0.78 27.94 6.47
C SER A 411 -0.21 29.27 6.95
N MET A 412 0.91 29.23 7.68
CA MET A 412 1.62 30.35 8.28
C MET A 412 3.06 30.42 7.75
N LYS A 413 3.79 31.49 8.04
CA LYS A 413 5.22 31.63 7.69
C LYS A 413 6.11 30.51 8.28
N ILE A 414 5.77 30.02 9.46
CA ILE A 414 6.51 28.95 10.15
C ILE A 414 6.11 27.54 9.69
N GLY A 415 4.97 27.39 9.01
CA GLY A 415 4.45 26.09 8.56
C GLY A 415 2.94 26.04 8.54
N THR A 416 2.38 24.84 8.41
CA THR A 416 0.94 24.58 8.40
C THR A 416 0.51 24.00 9.73
N LEU A 417 -0.46 24.63 10.38
CA LEU A 417 -1.18 24.13 11.56
C LEU A 417 -2.47 23.48 11.09
N SER A 418 -2.69 22.21 11.45
CA SER A 418 -3.93 21.48 11.20
C SER A 418 -4.55 21.05 12.53
N LEU A 419 -5.83 21.32 12.72
CA LEU A 419 -6.63 20.90 13.88
C LEU A 419 -7.72 19.97 13.37
N GLY A 420 -7.93 18.85 14.05
CA GLY A 420 -8.92 17.87 13.61
C GLY A 420 -9.58 17.11 14.76
N VAL A 421 -10.75 16.57 14.43
CA VAL A 421 -11.52 15.66 15.30
C VAL A 421 -11.93 14.46 14.44
N ARG A 422 -11.76 13.28 15.00
CA ARG A 422 -12.20 12.03 14.40
C ARG A 422 -13.00 11.23 15.42
N ASP A 423 -14.19 10.84 15.06
CA ASP A 423 -15.06 9.95 15.82
C ASP A 423 -15.20 8.62 15.09
N TYR A 424 -14.97 7.51 15.79
CA TYR A 424 -15.09 6.16 15.28
C TYR A 424 -15.99 5.33 16.18
N LEU A 425 -17.22 5.12 15.73
CA LEU A 425 -18.26 4.33 16.39
C LEU A 425 -18.40 2.98 15.69
N GLN A 426 -18.43 1.89 16.46
CA GLN A 426 -18.69 0.55 15.96
C GLN A 426 -19.57 -0.24 16.92
N TYR A 427 -20.47 -1.02 16.33
CA TYR A 427 -21.33 -1.96 17.04
C TYR A 427 -21.16 -3.33 16.40
N ASN A 428 -20.89 -4.37 17.18
CA ASN A 428 -20.76 -5.73 16.71
C ASN A 428 -21.77 -6.62 17.41
N LEU A 429 -22.58 -7.33 16.63
CA LEU A 429 -23.54 -8.31 17.09
C LEU A 429 -23.09 -9.70 16.60
N GLN A 430 -22.87 -10.63 17.53
CA GLN A 430 -22.47 -11.99 17.24
C GLN A 430 -23.55 -12.97 17.68
N ASN A 431 -23.93 -13.90 16.80
CA ASN A 431 -24.70 -15.09 17.16
C ASN A 431 -23.75 -16.28 17.11
N ILE A 432 -23.77 -17.07 18.18
CA ILE A 432 -22.80 -18.13 18.44
C ILE A 432 -23.56 -19.40 18.73
N THR A 433 -23.37 -20.42 17.90
CA THR A 433 -23.88 -21.78 18.09
C THR A 433 -22.69 -22.70 18.29
N THR A 434 -22.64 -23.41 19.43
CA THR A 434 -21.60 -24.40 19.69
C THR A 434 -22.24 -25.74 20.09
N GLU A 435 -21.53 -26.85 19.84
CA GLU A 435 -22.03 -28.19 20.17
C GLU A 435 -22.33 -28.31 21.67
N GLY A 436 -23.53 -28.80 22.00
CA GLY A 436 -23.94 -29.04 23.41
C GLY A 436 -24.37 -27.79 24.19
N THR A 437 -24.44 -26.61 23.55
CA THR A 437 -24.87 -25.36 24.21
C THR A 437 -26.06 -24.73 23.47
N THR A 438 -26.83 -23.90 24.19
CA THR A 438 -27.87 -23.06 23.58
C THR A 438 -27.22 -21.92 22.78
N ASP A 439 -27.88 -21.52 21.70
CA ASP A 439 -27.48 -20.34 20.93
C ASP A 439 -27.32 -19.12 21.85
N ARG A 440 -26.20 -18.43 21.69
CA ARG A 440 -25.88 -17.22 22.45
C ARG A 440 -25.75 -16.03 21.52
N GLU A 441 -26.40 -14.95 21.89
CA GLU A 441 -26.20 -13.64 21.27
C GLU A 441 -25.23 -12.84 22.16
N SER A 442 -24.26 -12.15 21.57
CA SER A 442 -23.33 -11.27 22.26
C SER A 442 -23.12 -9.99 21.47
N TYR A 443 -23.02 -8.86 22.13
CA TYR A 443 -22.74 -7.60 21.50
C TYR A 443 -21.54 -6.88 22.09
N THR A 444 -20.88 -6.09 21.24
CA THR A 444 -19.81 -5.17 21.64
C THR A 444 -20.07 -3.79 21.04
N LEU A 445 -20.09 -2.76 21.88
CA LEU A 445 -20.12 -1.36 21.48
C LEU A 445 -18.76 -0.75 21.76
N SER A 446 -18.16 -0.10 20.77
CA SER A 446 -16.90 0.63 20.91
C SER A 446 -17.01 2.00 20.26
N ASN A 447 -16.50 3.00 20.93
CA ASN A 447 -16.37 4.36 20.41
C ASN A 447 -14.98 4.92 20.73
N ARG A 448 -14.37 5.56 19.76
CA ARG A 448 -13.10 6.24 19.92
C ARG A 448 -13.15 7.62 19.29
N ILE A 449 -12.90 8.64 20.12
CA ILE A 449 -12.85 10.04 19.71
C ILE A 449 -11.42 10.53 19.82
N ASP A 450 -10.84 10.96 18.72
CA ASP A 450 -9.52 11.56 18.62
C ASP A 450 -9.63 13.06 18.33
N VAL A 451 -9.05 13.92 19.17
CA VAL A 451 -8.85 15.35 18.92
C VAL A 451 -7.36 15.56 18.74
N PHE A 452 -6.94 16.16 17.63
CA PHE A 452 -5.51 16.32 17.34
C PHE A 452 -5.16 17.67 16.74
N GLY A 453 -3.91 18.08 16.97
CA GLY A 453 -3.26 19.22 16.34
C GLY A 453 -1.92 18.81 15.75
N ASP A 454 -1.66 19.17 14.49
CA ASP A 454 -0.42 18.95 13.76
C ASP A 454 0.18 20.30 13.34
N LEU A 455 1.44 20.54 13.67
CA LEU A 455 2.22 21.65 13.13
C LEU A 455 3.38 21.09 12.32
N SER A 456 3.46 21.42 11.03
CA SER A 456 4.53 20.95 10.14
C SER A 456 5.11 22.10 9.33
N GLY A 457 6.43 22.15 9.19
CA GLY A 457 7.12 23.23 8.50
C GLY A 457 8.61 22.98 8.33
N HIS A 458 9.32 24.04 8.02
CA HIS A 458 10.77 24.05 7.94
C HIS A 458 11.32 25.31 8.63
N LEU A 459 12.38 25.13 9.43
CA LEU A 459 13.07 26.26 10.08
C LEU A 459 14.02 26.95 9.10
N ASN A 460 14.57 26.19 8.17
CA ASN A 460 15.41 26.68 7.08
C ASN A 460 15.35 25.66 5.91
N LYS A 461 16.07 25.91 4.82
CA LYS A 461 16.10 25.02 3.64
C LYS A 461 16.60 23.60 3.93
N LYS A 462 17.18 23.34 5.09
CA LYS A 462 17.78 22.04 5.47
C LYS A 462 17.03 21.34 6.60
N LEU A 463 16.32 22.06 7.49
CA LEU A 463 15.72 21.47 8.68
C LEU A 463 14.18 21.54 8.59
N TYR A 464 13.57 20.37 8.45
CA TYR A 464 12.13 20.16 8.44
C TYR A 464 11.69 19.59 9.77
N TYR A 465 10.53 20.00 10.24
CA TYR A 465 9.96 19.52 11.49
C TYR A 465 8.47 19.24 11.35
N LYS A 466 8.00 18.32 12.19
CA LYS A 466 6.59 18.05 12.44
C LYS A 466 6.42 17.76 13.93
N ALA A 467 5.47 18.45 14.57
CA ALA A 467 5.08 18.21 15.94
C ALA A 467 3.55 18.04 16.00
N SER A 468 3.10 17.00 16.67
CA SER A 468 1.68 16.70 16.80
C SER A 468 1.36 16.34 18.24
N LEU A 469 0.18 16.74 18.68
CA LEU A 469 -0.41 16.30 19.93
C LEU A 469 -1.85 15.88 19.68
N GLY A 470 -2.19 14.68 20.11
CA GLY A 470 -3.55 14.15 20.08
C GLY A 470 -4.03 13.77 21.48
N VAL A 471 -5.33 13.81 21.68
CA VAL A 471 -6.03 13.26 22.84
C VAL A 471 -7.08 12.30 22.33
N GLU A 472 -6.98 11.03 22.74
CA GLU A 472 -7.94 9.98 22.41
C GLU A 472 -8.80 9.67 23.65
N HIS A 473 -10.12 9.68 23.48
CA HIS A 473 -11.05 9.04 24.41
C HIS A 473 -11.44 7.69 23.83
N SER A 474 -11.13 6.62 24.56
CA SER A 474 -11.46 5.25 24.17
C SER A 474 -12.52 4.69 25.11
N TYR A 475 -13.63 4.23 24.54
CA TYR A 475 -14.77 3.63 25.22
C TYR A 475 -15.11 2.30 24.58
N PHE A 476 -15.31 1.24 25.40
CA PHE A 476 -15.92 0.00 24.92
C PHE A 476 -16.73 -0.69 26.01
N ARG A 477 -17.75 -1.39 25.57
CA ARG A 477 -18.64 -2.22 26.40
C ARG A 477 -18.89 -3.54 25.70
N VAL A 478 -18.60 -4.63 26.38
CA VAL A 478 -18.95 -5.98 25.99
C VAL A 478 -20.13 -6.41 26.86
N GLU A 479 -21.07 -7.19 26.28
CA GLU A 479 -22.20 -7.75 27.04
C GLU A 479 -21.73 -8.41 28.34
N ASP A 480 -22.50 -8.21 29.41
CA ASP A 480 -22.26 -8.78 30.77
C ASP A 480 -20.90 -8.45 31.39
N THR A 481 -20.15 -7.47 30.85
CA THR A 481 -18.86 -7.02 31.37
C THR A 481 -18.87 -5.57 31.83
N LYS A 482 -17.80 -5.17 32.50
CA LYS A 482 -17.60 -3.78 32.91
C LYS A 482 -17.33 -2.90 31.69
N THR A 483 -17.96 -1.74 31.68
CA THR A 483 -17.65 -0.68 30.71
C THR A 483 -16.24 -0.14 30.94
N PHE A 484 -15.48 0.01 29.88
CA PHE A 484 -14.17 0.66 29.90
C PHE A 484 -14.27 2.06 29.29
N SER A 485 -13.64 3.04 29.95
CA SER A 485 -13.53 4.43 29.45
C SER A 485 -12.22 5.04 29.95
N SER A 486 -11.41 5.58 29.03
CA SER A 486 -10.14 6.20 29.38
C SER A 486 -9.68 7.23 28.34
N PHE A 487 -8.80 8.14 28.77
CA PHE A 487 -8.15 9.14 27.91
C PHE A 487 -6.66 8.83 27.74
N TYR A 488 -6.15 9.05 26.54
CA TYR A 488 -4.75 8.83 26.19
C TYR A 488 -4.18 10.05 25.44
N LEU A 489 -2.90 10.34 25.68
CA LEU A 489 -2.16 11.38 24.97
C LEU A 489 -1.30 10.78 23.89
N HIS A 490 -1.28 11.38 22.70
CA HIS A 490 -0.54 10.92 21.53
C HIS A 490 0.44 11.97 21.01
N PRO A 491 1.55 12.22 21.71
CA PRO A 491 2.59 13.10 21.22
C PRO A 491 3.36 12.45 20.06
N ARG A 492 3.77 13.28 19.07
CA ARG A 492 4.60 12.89 17.95
C ARG A 492 5.55 14.01 17.60
N ILE A 493 6.77 13.65 17.28
CA ILE A 493 7.79 14.60 16.86
C ILE A 493 8.59 13.95 15.73
N SER A 494 8.77 14.67 14.63
CA SER A 494 9.66 14.28 13.53
C SER A 494 10.58 15.46 13.22
N LEU A 495 11.87 15.17 13.12
CA LEU A 495 12.90 16.11 12.69
C LEU A 495 13.67 15.48 11.53
N ARG A 496 13.90 16.27 10.47
CA ARG A 496 14.65 15.82 9.30
C ARG A 496 15.64 16.90 8.90
N TYR A 497 16.89 16.51 8.77
CA TYR A 497 17.98 17.39 8.36
C TYR A 497 18.62 16.93 7.05
N LEU A 498 18.70 17.85 6.08
CA LEU A 498 19.37 17.64 4.80
C LEU A 498 20.82 18.13 4.91
N PHE A 499 21.77 17.21 5.07
CA PHE A 499 23.19 17.56 5.14
C PHE A 499 23.71 18.08 3.80
N ALA A 500 23.28 17.44 2.72
CA ALA A 500 23.56 17.80 1.34
C ALA A 500 22.34 17.43 0.46
N ASN A 501 22.38 17.78 -0.80
CA ASN A 501 21.30 17.47 -1.74
C ASN A 501 21.05 15.96 -1.88
N ASN A 502 22.00 15.13 -1.50
CA ASN A 502 21.98 13.69 -1.64
C ASN A 502 22.06 12.93 -0.30
N MET A 503 22.08 13.63 0.84
CA MET A 503 22.14 13.00 2.16
C MET A 503 21.15 13.62 3.14
N GLN A 504 20.36 12.79 3.81
CA GLN A 504 19.42 13.20 4.84
C GLN A 504 19.46 12.25 6.03
N VAL A 505 19.23 12.82 7.21
CA VAL A 505 19.02 12.09 8.47
C VAL A 505 17.72 12.56 9.08
N PHE A 506 16.96 11.65 9.68
CA PHE A 506 15.71 11.99 10.34
C PHE A 506 15.52 11.17 11.60
N ALA A 507 14.88 11.78 12.58
CA ALA A 507 14.46 11.15 13.81
C ALA A 507 12.93 11.31 13.96
N PHE A 508 12.28 10.26 14.44
CA PHE A 508 10.84 10.27 14.66
C PHE A 508 10.50 9.56 15.96
N TYR A 509 9.63 10.15 16.73
CA TYR A 509 9.03 9.58 17.94
C TYR A 509 7.51 9.68 17.85
N ARG A 510 6.82 8.61 18.27
CA ARG A 510 5.37 8.62 18.49
C ARG A 510 4.99 7.76 19.67
N LEU A 511 3.93 8.15 20.34
CA LEU A 511 3.19 7.37 21.32
C LEU A 511 1.79 7.08 20.76
N ASN A 512 1.40 5.83 20.70
CA ASN A 512 0.08 5.41 20.23
C ASN A 512 -0.60 4.53 21.27
N THR A 513 -1.93 4.59 21.33
CA THR A 513 -2.75 3.59 22.00
C THR A 513 -3.05 2.45 21.04
N VAL A 514 -3.05 1.23 21.55
CA VAL A 514 -3.52 0.04 20.85
C VAL A 514 -4.65 -0.55 21.68
N SER A 515 -5.86 -0.52 21.13
CA SER A 515 -7.05 -1.10 21.79
C SER A 515 -7.19 -2.58 21.44
N PRO A 516 -7.75 -3.40 22.33
CA PRO A 516 -8.09 -4.78 22.00
C PRO A 516 -9.12 -4.80 20.86
N THR A 517 -9.00 -5.77 19.96
CA THR A 517 -10.01 -6.00 18.92
C THR A 517 -11.27 -6.61 19.56
N VAL A 518 -12.42 -6.43 18.90
CA VAL A 518 -13.68 -7.05 19.34
C VAL A 518 -13.52 -8.55 19.56
N SER A 519 -12.75 -9.16 18.67
CA SER A 519 -12.46 -10.57 18.69
C SER A 519 -11.65 -11.02 19.91
N MET A 520 -10.63 -10.26 20.33
CA MET A 520 -9.85 -10.55 21.55
C MET A 520 -10.68 -10.47 22.84
N LEU A 521 -11.80 -9.73 22.81
CA LEU A 521 -12.71 -9.55 23.93
C LEU A 521 -13.79 -10.65 24.01
N SER A 522 -13.99 -11.45 22.96
CA SER A 522 -15.04 -12.46 22.87
C SER A 522 -14.83 -13.60 23.88
N GLN A 523 -15.82 -13.86 24.72
CA GLN A 523 -15.80 -14.95 25.71
C GLN A 523 -16.16 -16.33 25.13
N THR A 524 -16.40 -16.40 23.81
CA THR A 524 -16.81 -17.65 23.18
C THR A 524 -15.65 -18.62 23.08
N PRO A 525 -15.75 -19.84 23.68
CA PRO A 525 -14.73 -20.85 23.51
C PRO A 525 -14.81 -21.46 22.10
N VAL A 526 -13.67 -21.56 21.42
CA VAL A 526 -13.50 -22.30 20.17
C VAL A 526 -12.55 -23.46 20.42
N TRP A 527 -13.06 -24.69 20.34
CA TRP A 527 -12.25 -25.89 20.58
C TRP A 527 -11.35 -26.16 19.38
N ILE A 528 -10.04 -26.17 19.61
CA ILE A 528 -9.01 -26.55 18.64
C ILE A 528 -8.72 -28.04 18.71
N ASP A 529 -8.92 -28.61 19.91
CA ASP A 529 -8.61 -29.99 20.24
C ASP A 529 -9.43 -30.42 21.51
N ASN A 530 -9.47 -31.71 21.83
CA ASN A 530 -10.19 -32.23 23.01
C ASN A 530 -9.65 -31.72 24.37
N LYS A 531 -8.46 -31.15 24.40
CA LYS A 531 -7.80 -30.57 25.57
C LYS A 531 -7.27 -29.15 25.35
N TYR A 532 -7.63 -28.52 24.24
CA TYR A 532 -7.11 -27.22 23.86
C TYR A 532 -8.20 -26.35 23.28
N VAL A 533 -8.47 -25.24 23.94
CA VAL A 533 -9.51 -24.28 23.57
C VAL A 533 -8.92 -22.87 23.40
N TYR A 534 -9.45 -22.16 22.47
CA TYR A 534 -9.19 -20.73 22.28
C TYR A 534 -10.37 -19.94 22.82
N GLN A 535 -10.09 -18.88 23.61
CA GLN A 535 -11.11 -18.00 24.20
C GLN A 535 -10.52 -16.61 24.42
N GLY A 536 -11.22 -15.56 23.99
CA GLY A 536 -10.81 -14.18 24.26
C GLY A 536 -10.95 -13.81 25.74
N ASN A 537 -10.50 -12.59 26.06
CA ASN A 537 -10.48 -12.06 27.42
C ASN A 537 -11.18 -10.70 27.48
N PRO A 538 -12.35 -10.57 28.11
CA PRO A 538 -13.08 -9.30 28.19
C PRO A 538 -12.43 -8.26 29.12
N ASP A 539 -11.49 -8.68 29.98
CA ASP A 539 -10.79 -7.81 30.92
C ASP A 539 -9.58 -7.07 30.30
N LEU A 540 -9.32 -7.29 29.01
CA LEU A 540 -8.25 -6.61 28.30
C LEU A 540 -8.45 -5.10 28.29
N ARG A 541 -7.32 -4.37 28.38
CA ARG A 541 -7.29 -2.91 28.37
C ARG A 541 -6.36 -2.42 27.28
N PRO A 542 -6.67 -1.27 26.66
CA PRO A 542 -5.76 -0.62 25.75
C PRO A 542 -4.38 -0.39 26.38
N TYR A 543 -3.34 -0.48 25.58
CA TYR A 543 -1.96 -0.24 26.00
C TYR A 543 -1.29 0.80 25.13
N LEU A 544 -0.17 1.35 25.63
CA LEU A 544 0.62 2.36 24.95
C LEU A 544 1.84 1.73 24.27
N THR A 545 2.14 2.16 23.05
CA THR A 545 3.36 1.79 22.34
C THR A 545 4.20 3.01 22.03
N HIS A 546 5.40 3.05 22.58
CA HIS A 546 6.44 4.00 22.20
C HIS A 546 7.18 3.49 20.96
N TYR A 547 7.30 4.35 19.97
CA TYR A 547 8.02 4.07 18.74
C TYR A 547 9.07 5.14 18.50
N PHE A 548 10.33 4.74 18.37
CA PHE A 548 11.45 5.58 18.03
C PHE A 548 12.08 5.11 16.73
N LEU A 549 12.38 6.03 15.84
CA LEU A 549 13.03 5.77 14.56
C LEU A 549 14.14 6.78 14.34
N LEU A 550 15.33 6.29 14.02
CA LEU A 550 16.44 7.07 13.48
C LEU A 550 16.75 6.53 12.09
N GLY A 551 16.69 7.38 11.07
CA GLY A 551 16.91 6.99 9.69
C GLY A 551 17.93 7.88 8.98
N ALA A 552 18.65 7.28 8.02
CA ALA A 552 19.59 7.96 7.14
C ALA A 552 19.43 7.45 5.72
N TYR A 553 19.46 8.36 4.74
CA TYR A 553 19.47 8.05 3.32
C TYR A 553 20.64 8.76 2.64
N TYR A 554 21.32 8.05 1.75
CA TYR A 554 22.39 8.57 0.93
C TYR A 554 22.19 8.16 -0.51
N TYR A 555 21.97 9.15 -1.38
CA TYR A 555 21.67 8.97 -2.80
C TYR A 555 22.92 9.30 -3.62
N LEU A 556 23.40 8.36 -4.38
CA LEU A 556 24.43 8.52 -5.37
C LEU A 556 23.90 8.13 -6.76
N PRO A 557 24.53 8.56 -7.86
CA PRO A 557 24.02 8.31 -9.21
C PRO A 557 23.74 6.83 -9.54
N ARG A 558 24.52 5.91 -8.96
CA ARG A 558 24.39 4.47 -9.19
C ARG A 558 24.15 3.66 -7.93
N PHE A 559 23.98 4.33 -6.80
CA PHE A 559 23.97 3.65 -5.52
C PHE A 559 23.10 4.42 -4.53
N THR A 560 22.11 3.76 -3.96
CA THR A 560 21.33 4.31 -2.86
C THR A 560 21.54 3.47 -1.63
N LEU A 561 21.89 4.13 -0.54
CA LEU A 561 21.97 3.54 0.80
C LEU A 561 20.86 4.10 1.65
N ALA A 562 20.15 3.22 2.33
CA ALA A 562 19.15 3.59 3.31
C ALA A 562 19.39 2.76 4.58
N MET A 563 19.32 3.39 5.75
CA MET A 563 19.47 2.74 7.04
C MET A 563 18.45 3.27 8.02
N ASN A 564 17.81 2.37 8.78
CA ASN A 564 16.87 2.73 9.83
C ASN A 564 17.15 1.90 11.08
N LEU A 565 17.16 2.55 12.24
CA LEU A 565 17.20 1.95 13.56
C LEU A 565 15.88 2.24 14.25
N ILE A 566 15.21 1.20 14.71
CA ILE A 566 13.85 1.29 15.23
C ILE A 566 13.81 0.63 16.61
N TYR A 567 13.14 1.28 17.55
CA TYR A 567 12.85 0.73 18.87
C TYR A 567 11.37 0.88 19.20
N TYR A 568 10.75 -0.25 19.52
CA TYR A 568 9.41 -0.32 20.07
C TYR A 568 9.48 -0.70 21.55
N ASN A 569 8.66 -0.05 22.37
CA ASN A 569 8.44 -0.42 23.77
C ASN A 569 6.95 -0.34 24.07
N SER A 570 6.37 -1.47 24.42
CA SER A 570 4.94 -1.64 24.71
C SER A 570 4.77 -2.20 26.13
N PRO A 571 4.68 -1.35 27.16
CA PRO A 571 4.22 -1.80 28.47
C PRO A 571 2.76 -2.23 28.39
N ASN A 572 2.40 -3.28 29.10
CA ASN A 572 1.06 -3.87 29.13
C ASN A 572 0.54 -4.34 27.75
N ASP A 573 1.45 -4.79 26.86
CA ASP A 573 1.12 -5.29 25.53
C ASP A 573 0.11 -6.44 25.58
N ILE A 574 -0.86 -6.45 24.68
CA ILE A 574 -1.87 -7.53 24.60
C ILE A 574 -1.28 -8.67 23.75
N LEU A 575 -0.92 -9.76 24.41
CA LEU A 575 -0.25 -10.89 23.77
C LEU A 575 -0.92 -12.21 24.08
N PRO A 576 -0.79 -13.24 23.21
CA PRO A 576 -1.26 -14.59 23.48
C PRO A 576 -0.63 -15.17 24.75
N TYR A 577 -1.47 -15.80 25.55
CA TYR A 577 -1.12 -16.40 26.84
C TYR A 577 -1.90 -17.70 27.06
N PHE A 578 -1.30 -18.66 27.76
CA PHE A 578 -1.91 -19.94 28.05
C PHE A 578 -2.24 -20.03 29.54
N VAL A 579 -3.46 -20.44 29.86
CA VAL A 579 -3.93 -20.71 31.24
C VAL A 579 -4.50 -22.10 31.35
N LYS A 580 -4.38 -22.71 32.55
CA LYS A 580 -4.99 -23.98 32.85
C LYS A 580 -6.45 -23.76 33.21
N GLY A 581 -7.36 -24.33 32.40
CA GLY A 581 -8.78 -24.46 32.76
C GLY A 581 -9.07 -25.79 33.44
N ASP A 582 -10.35 -26.03 33.80
CA ASP A 582 -10.77 -27.24 34.54
C ASP A 582 -10.51 -28.52 33.72
N ASN A 583 -10.86 -28.54 32.45
CA ASN A 583 -10.77 -29.71 31.58
C ASN A 583 -9.88 -29.52 30.32
N ALA A 584 -9.38 -28.32 30.10
CA ALA A 584 -8.59 -27.98 28.92
C ALA A 584 -7.60 -26.87 29.23
N ILE A 585 -6.58 -26.74 28.38
CA ILE A 585 -5.71 -25.57 28.32
C ILE A 585 -6.38 -24.52 27.47
N VAL A 586 -6.47 -23.30 27.99
CA VAL A 586 -7.09 -22.16 27.33
C VAL A 586 -5.98 -21.26 26.76
N GLN A 587 -5.93 -21.13 25.46
CA GLN A 587 -5.21 -20.05 24.81
C GLN A 587 -6.08 -18.79 24.85
N THR A 588 -5.55 -17.72 25.44
CA THR A 588 -6.24 -16.45 25.58
C THR A 588 -5.30 -15.29 25.26
N TYR A 589 -5.75 -14.08 25.51
CA TYR A 589 -4.91 -12.89 25.51
C TYR A 589 -4.81 -12.30 26.90
N ALA A 590 -3.68 -11.67 27.19
CA ALA A 590 -3.51 -10.93 28.44
C ALA A 590 -2.63 -9.68 28.21
N ASN A 591 -2.83 -8.66 29.07
CA ASN A 591 -1.94 -7.50 29.09
C ASN A 591 -0.62 -7.90 29.78
N MET A 592 0.42 -8.21 29.02
CA MET A 592 1.74 -8.64 29.52
C MET A 592 2.53 -7.48 30.10
N LYS A 593 3.49 -7.75 30.99
CA LYS A 593 4.26 -6.70 31.66
C LYS A 593 4.98 -5.79 30.67
N LYS A 594 5.60 -6.38 29.63
CA LYS A 594 6.39 -5.60 28.68
C LYS A 594 6.68 -6.39 27.41
N SER A 595 6.64 -5.70 26.26
CA SER A 595 7.18 -6.17 24.98
C SER A 595 8.10 -5.10 24.40
N GLU A 596 9.30 -5.49 23.98
CA GLU A 596 10.28 -4.61 23.31
C GLU A 596 10.72 -5.25 22.01
N ARG A 597 10.94 -4.40 21.01
CA ARG A 597 11.50 -4.80 19.72
C ARG A 597 12.54 -3.79 19.24
N TYR A 598 13.73 -4.26 18.98
CA TYR A 598 14.81 -3.52 18.36
C TYR A 598 14.96 -4.02 16.93
N GLU A 599 15.03 -3.10 15.99
CA GLU A 599 15.20 -3.41 14.58
C GLU A 599 16.32 -2.55 13.98
N ALA A 600 17.18 -3.17 13.18
CA ALA A 600 18.10 -2.48 12.29
C ALA A 600 17.81 -2.93 10.87
N VAL A 601 17.47 -1.99 9.99
CA VAL A 601 17.16 -2.24 8.58
C VAL A 601 18.15 -1.46 7.74
N ALA A 602 18.84 -2.14 6.81
CA ALA A 602 19.74 -1.52 5.85
C ALA A 602 19.39 -2.00 4.44
N GLU A 603 19.36 -1.07 3.50
CA GLU A 603 19.07 -1.35 2.10
C GLU A 603 20.12 -0.72 1.19
N ILE A 604 20.50 -1.49 0.18
CA ILE A 604 21.41 -1.10 -0.87
C ILE A 604 20.69 -1.31 -2.20
N LEU A 605 20.51 -0.24 -2.98
CA LEU A 605 20.10 -0.31 -4.37
C LEU A 605 21.31 0.08 -5.23
N TRP A 606 21.72 -0.80 -6.12
CA TRP A 606 22.92 -0.64 -6.94
C TRP A 606 22.66 -0.86 -8.42
N TYR A 607 23.11 0.10 -9.24
CA TYR A 607 23.11 0.05 -10.69
C TYR A 607 24.54 -0.10 -11.22
N PRO A 608 25.01 -1.31 -11.61
CA PRO A 608 26.38 -1.51 -12.08
C PRO A 608 26.71 -0.74 -13.36
N PHE A 609 25.71 -0.50 -14.20
CA PHE A 609 25.87 0.20 -15.49
C PHE A 609 25.23 1.59 -15.47
N LYS A 610 25.81 2.55 -16.22
CA LYS A 610 25.24 3.90 -16.42
C LYS A 610 23.83 3.84 -17.05
N SER A 611 23.60 2.88 -17.96
CA SER A 611 22.32 2.65 -18.62
C SER A 611 21.23 2.13 -17.67
N LYS A 612 21.59 1.79 -16.40
CA LYS A 612 20.67 1.23 -15.40
C LYS A 612 19.85 0.02 -15.89
N ILE A 613 20.32 -0.68 -16.94
CA ILE A 613 19.68 -1.89 -17.47
C ILE A 613 19.63 -3.05 -16.46
N LEU A 614 20.50 -3.01 -15.45
CA LEU A 614 20.60 -4.00 -14.39
C LEU A 614 20.58 -3.28 -13.05
N SER A 615 19.74 -3.76 -12.14
CA SER A 615 19.70 -3.30 -10.75
C SER A 615 19.75 -4.47 -9.78
N PHE A 616 20.40 -4.22 -8.65
CA PHE A 616 20.43 -5.12 -7.50
C PHE A 616 19.91 -4.37 -6.28
N THR A 617 18.95 -4.95 -5.59
CA THR A 617 18.48 -4.47 -4.28
C THR A 617 18.76 -5.54 -3.25
N LEU A 618 19.48 -5.17 -2.20
CA LEU A 618 19.71 -6.00 -1.03
C LEU A 618 19.20 -5.28 0.19
N THR A 619 18.21 -5.87 0.90
CA THR A 619 17.71 -5.35 2.15
C THR A 619 17.98 -6.36 3.25
N GLY A 620 18.74 -5.94 4.26
CA GLY A 620 19.08 -6.72 5.46
C GLY A 620 18.32 -6.19 6.66
N MET A 621 17.80 -7.09 7.49
CA MET A 621 17.04 -6.78 8.70
C MET A 621 17.53 -7.63 9.86
N LEU A 622 17.78 -6.98 10.98
CA LEU A 622 18.12 -7.61 12.24
C LEU A 622 17.07 -7.23 13.27
N TYR A 623 16.60 -8.22 14.01
CA TYR A 623 15.58 -8.06 15.04
C TYR A 623 16.07 -8.65 16.37
N LYS A 624 15.72 -7.96 17.45
CA LYS A 624 15.78 -8.50 18.80
C LYS A 624 14.46 -8.23 19.48
N TYR A 625 13.78 -9.28 19.88
CA TYR A 625 12.53 -9.26 20.62
C TYR A 625 12.79 -9.61 22.07
N ASN A 626 12.25 -8.82 23.01
CA ASN A 626 12.22 -9.14 24.44
C ASN A 626 10.77 -9.09 24.89
N VAL A 627 10.26 -10.17 25.45
CA VAL A 627 8.92 -10.27 26.00
C VAL A 627 8.98 -10.69 27.43
N VAL A 628 8.32 -9.95 28.33
CA VAL A 628 8.20 -10.26 29.74
C VAL A 628 6.73 -10.45 30.08
N GLY A 629 6.36 -11.69 30.35
CA GLY A 629 5.02 -12.09 30.79
C GLY A 629 4.87 -12.05 32.32
N TYR A 630 3.89 -12.77 32.84
CA TYR A 630 3.65 -12.88 34.28
C TYR A 630 4.66 -13.85 34.94
N ASP A 631 4.93 -14.96 34.29
CA ASP A 631 5.72 -16.10 34.76
C ASP A 631 6.87 -16.49 33.81
N TYR A 632 7.11 -15.71 32.75
CA TYR A 632 8.15 -15.98 31.78
C TYR A 632 8.85 -14.70 31.31
N SER A 633 10.08 -14.87 30.81
CA SER A 633 10.81 -13.85 30.07
C SER A 633 11.51 -14.52 28.91
N TRP A 634 11.32 -13.96 27.70
CA TRP A 634 11.89 -14.54 26.49
C TRP A 634 12.56 -13.48 25.60
N THR A 635 13.74 -13.84 25.11
CA THR A 635 14.48 -13.04 24.12
C THR A 635 14.69 -13.86 22.86
N GLN A 636 14.35 -13.30 21.71
CA GLN A 636 14.55 -13.91 20.39
C GLN A 636 15.30 -12.95 19.49
N ASN A 637 16.43 -13.41 18.95
CA ASN A 637 17.13 -12.73 17.84
C ASN A 637 16.68 -13.34 16.51
N SER A 638 16.56 -12.50 15.49
CA SER A 638 16.19 -12.92 14.15
C SER A 638 16.87 -12.05 13.10
N ALA A 639 17.13 -12.62 11.94
CA ALA A 639 17.62 -11.89 10.78
C ALA A 639 16.79 -12.26 9.56
N ARG A 640 16.65 -11.33 8.61
CA ARG A 640 16.01 -11.55 7.32
C ARG A 640 16.76 -10.80 6.23
N LEU A 641 16.94 -11.45 5.10
CA LEU A 641 17.53 -10.85 3.90
C LEU A 641 16.51 -10.92 2.77
N PHE A 642 16.42 -9.84 1.99
CA PHE A 642 15.71 -9.77 0.73
C PHE A 642 16.71 -9.41 -0.36
N PHE A 643 16.66 -10.16 -1.43
CA PHE A 643 17.44 -9.92 -2.62
C PHE A 643 16.52 -9.80 -3.82
N ARG A 644 16.69 -8.76 -4.61
CA ARG A 644 15.99 -8.55 -5.87
C ARG A 644 16.98 -8.12 -6.93
N THR A 645 16.81 -8.64 -8.13
CA THR A 645 17.52 -8.14 -9.30
C THR A 645 16.55 -7.96 -10.46
N ASN A 646 16.73 -6.88 -11.19
CA ASN A 646 15.96 -6.57 -12.39
C ASN A 646 16.94 -6.33 -13.55
N LEU A 647 16.70 -7.05 -14.64
CA LEU A 647 17.38 -6.83 -15.92
C LEU A 647 16.32 -6.33 -16.91
N ASP A 648 16.57 -5.20 -17.54
CA ASP A 648 15.75 -4.63 -18.60
C ASP A 648 16.56 -4.45 -19.87
N TRP A 649 16.21 -5.19 -20.91
CA TRP A 649 16.91 -5.13 -22.19
C TRP A 649 15.93 -5.00 -23.34
N LYS A 650 15.80 -3.76 -23.85
CA LYS A 650 14.88 -3.43 -24.95
C LYS A 650 13.43 -3.74 -24.59
N LYS A 651 12.87 -4.81 -25.20
CA LYS A 651 11.50 -5.28 -24.96
C LYS A 651 11.38 -6.40 -23.93
N PHE A 652 12.51 -6.93 -23.47
CA PHE A 652 12.56 -8.03 -22.52
C PHE A 652 12.97 -7.53 -21.15
N GLY A 653 12.41 -8.13 -20.11
CA GLY A 653 12.86 -7.92 -18.74
C GLY A 653 12.85 -9.22 -17.96
N VAL A 654 13.73 -9.29 -16.96
CA VAL A 654 13.81 -10.40 -16.00
C VAL A 654 13.81 -9.82 -14.61
N GLU A 655 12.96 -10.37 -13.76
CA GLU A 655 12.95 -10.10 -12.33
C GLU A 655 13.24 -11.38 -11.57
N LEU A 656 14.18 -11.32 -10.62
CA LEU A 656 14.44 -12.40 -9.67
C LEU A 656 14.30 -11.87 -8.25
N PHE A 657 13.67 -12.64 -7.39
CA PHE A 657 13.45 -12.32 -5.99
C PHE A 657 13.76 -13.50 -5.10
N TYR A 658 14.40 -13.25 -3.97
CA TYR A 658 14.64 -14.22 -2.92
C TYR A 658 14.55 -13.56 -1.55
N GLN A 659 13.92 -14.25 -0.59
CA GLN A 659 13.93 -13.88 0.83
C GLN A 659 14.28 -15.08 1.70
N THR A 660 15.03 -14.82 2.77
CA THR A 660 15.38 -15.85 3.77
C THR A 660 14.23 -16.04 4.77
N THR A 661 14.27 -17.13 5.53
CA THR A 661 13.42 -17.33 6.72
C THR A 661 13.72 -16.28 7.79
N SER A 662 12.73 -16.01 8.63
CA SER A 662 12.92 -15.24 9.87
C SER A 662 12.00 -15.77 10.96
N LYS A 663 12.24 -15.33 12.20
CA LYS A 663 11.43 -15.68 13.37
C LYS A 663 10.85 -14.41 13.97
N MET A 664 9.60 -14.48 14.40
CA MET A 664 8.90 -13.40 15.08
C MET A 664 8.24 -13.97 16.33
N ILE A 665 8.29 -13.22 17.43
CA ILE A 665 7.68 -13.61 18.70
C ILE A 665 6.49 -12.73 19.01
N ALA A 666 5.42 -13.33 19.51
CA ALA A 666 4.25 -12.65 20.06
C ALA A 666 3.80 -13.41 21.33
N GLY A 667 4.03 -12.82 22.50
CA GLY A 667 3.75 -13.49 23.78
C GLY A 667 4.49 -14.82 23.93
N GLN A 668 3.74 -15.88 24.13
CA GLN A 668 4.25 -17.25 24.22
C GLN A 668 4.28 -17.98 22.87
N LEU A 669 4.10 -17.28 21.75
CA LEU A 669 4.15 -17.85 20.41
C LEU A 669 5.38 -17.37 19.65
N LEU A 670 6.10 -18.30 19.03
CA LEU A 670 7.18 -18.07 18.08
C LEU A 670 6.69 -18.47 16.69
N ARG A 671 6.59 -17.50 15.77
CA ARG A 671 6.20 -17.75 14.40
C ARG A 671 7.43 -17.74 13.49
N ARG A 672 7.57 -18.77 12.68
CA ARG A 672 8.57 -18.85 11.63
C ARG A 672 7.98 -18.32 10.31
N MET A 673 8.59 -17.27 9.78
CA MET A 673 8.26 -16.74 8.46
C MET A 673 9.07 -17.49 7.41
N PRO A 674 8.45 -18.02 6.33
CA PRO A 674 9.15 -18.88 5.38
C PRO A 674 10.11 -18.10 4.47
N SER A 675 11.07 -18.83 3.91
CA SER A 675 11.81 -18.38 2.74
C SER A 675 10.91 -18.39 1.51
N ALA A 676 11.20 -17.52 0.55
CA ALA A 676 10.45 -17.47 -0.69
C ALA A 676 11.35 -17.04 -1.85
N ALA A 677 11.05 -17.54 -3.05
CA ALA A 677 11.74 -17.16 -4.26
C ALA A 677 10.76 -17.11 -5.44
N TYR A 678 11.01 -16.22 -6.38
CA TYR A 678 10.40 -16.26 -7.70
C TYR A 678 11.33 -15.68 -8.75
N GLY A 679 11.09 -16.08 -10.00
CA GLY A 679 11.65 -15.46 -11.19
C GLY A 679 10.55 -15.19 -12.20
N GLU A 680 10.64 -14.09 -12.91
CA GLU A 680 9.70 -13.71 -13.99
C GLU A 680 10.47 -13.20 -15.21
N LEU A 681 10.15 -13.75 -16.38
CA LEU A 681 10.54 -13.22 -17.67
C LEU A 681 9.33 -12.51 -18.27
N HIS A 682 9.49 -11.26 -18.69
CA HIS A 682 8.42 -10.53 -19.33
C HIS A 682 8.86 -9.92 -20.66
N TYR A 683 7.91 -9.78 -21.57
CA TYR A 683 8.05 -9.23 -22.91
C TYR A 683 7.03 -8.11 -23.15
N ARG A 684 7.50 -6.99 -23.67
CA ARG A 684 6.70 -5.79 -23.95
C ARG A 684 6.57 -5.59 -25.46
N PRO A 685 5.60 -6.26 -26.14
CA PRO A 685 5.44 -6.16 -27.60
C PRO A 685 5.05 -4.77 -28.05
N LEU A 686 4.13 -4.13 -27.31
CA LEU A 686 3.54 -2.81 -27.59
C LEU A 686 3.61 -1.91 -26.36
N LYS A 687 3.45 -0.60 -26.56
CA LYS A 687 3.29 0.36 -25.47
C LYS A 687 2.05 0.01 -24.62
N GLY A 688 2.22 -0.10 -23.31
CA GLY A 688 1.14 -0.44 -22.39
C GLY A 688 0.78 -1.93 -22.34
N MET A 689 1.50 -2.82 -23.03
CA MET A 689 1.28 -4.25 -23.01
C MET A 689 2.50 -4.98 -22.50
N THR A 690 2.30 -5.85 -21.51
CA THR A 690 3.32 -6.76 -20.97
C THR A 690 2.75 -8.17 -20.93
N ALA A 691 3.49 -9.14 -21.48
CA ALA A 691 3.22 -10.56 -21.33
C ALA A 691 4.39 -11.20 -20.59
N GLY A 692 4.12 -12.05 -19.61
CA GLY A 692 5.15 -12.65 -18.78
C GLY A 692 4.89 -14.12 -18.49
N ILE A 693 5.96 -14.82 -18.14
CA ILE A 693 5.94 -16.14 -17.55
C ILE A 693 6.79 -16.12 -16.28
N GLY A 694 6.22 -16.57 -15.18
CA GLY A 694 6.88 -16.57 -13.89
C GLY A 694 6.92 -17.96 -13.28
N TRP A 695 7.88 -18.15 -12.38
CA TRP A 695 8.11 -19.37 -11.65
C TRP A 695 8.24 -19.05 -10.17
N ARG A 696 7.23 -19.45 -9.34
CA ARG A 696 7.24 -19.29 -7.89
C ARG A 696 7.81 -20.53 -7.22
N TYR A 697 8.54 -20.31 -6.12
CA TYR A 697 9.19 -21.35 -5.33
C TYR A 697 9.99 -22.34 -6.17
N PRO A 698 10.89 -21.85 -7.08
CA PRO A 698 11.72 -22.73 -7.90
C PRO A 698 12.60 -23.60 -7.01
N PHE A 699 12.62 -24.91 -7.27
CA PHE A 699 13.39 -25.92 -6.52
C PHE A 699 12.98 -26.11 -5.05
N PHE A 700 11.85 -25.52 -4.60
CA PHE A 700 11.30 -25.81 -3.28
C PHE A 700 10.48 -27.10 -3.31
N TYR A 701 10.42 -27.79 -2.16
CA TYR A 701 9.54 -28.95 -2.00
C TYR A 701 8.10 -28.53 -1.66
N ALA A 702 7.97 -27.50 -0.82
CA ALA A 702 6.70 -26.91 -0.39
C ALA A 702 6.93 -25.46 0.05
N TYR A 703 5.87 -24.66 0.06
CA TYR A 703 5.81 -23.47 0.92
C TYR A 703 5.58 -23.98 2.34
N GLU A 704 6.39 -23.57 3.30
CA GLU A 704 6.35 -24.07 4.68
C GLU A 704 6.29 -22.92 5.67
N GLU A 705 5.29 -22.92 6.54
CA GLU A 705 5.12 -22.00 7.64
C GLU A 705 4.99 -22.79 8.94
N GLY A 706 5.60 -22.30 10.04
CA GLY A 706 5.57 -22.97 11.34
C GLY A 706 5.32 -22.01 12.50
N THR A 707 4.64 -22.51 13.52
CA THR A 707 4.46 -21.83 14.82
C THR A 707 4.83 -22.78 15.95
N GLU A 708 5.52 -22.28 16.95
CA GLU A 708 5.97 -23.03 18.12
C GLU A 708 5.59 -22.25 19.38
N THR A 709 5.09 -22.93 20.41
CA THR A 709 4.86 -22.31 21.72
C THR A 709 6.15 -22.30 22.55
N HIS A 710 6.29 -21.29 23.41
CA HIS A 710 7.44 -21.21 24.30
C HIS A 710 7.44 -22.37 25.31
N PRO A 711 8.62 -22.96 25.63
CA PRO A 711 8.72 -24.09 26.57
C PRO A 711 8.16 -23.86 27.98
N SER A 712 8.09 -22.60 28.44
CA SER A 712 7.48 -22.25 29.75
C SER A 712 5.94 -22.22 29.74
N ALA A 713 5.32 -22.31 28.53
CA ALA A 713 3.86 -22.41 28.44
C ALA A 713 3.37 -23.80 28.96
N LEU A 714 2.12 -23.85 29.43
CA LEU A 714 1.46 -25.08 29.85
C LEU A 714 1.32 -26.10 28.72
N VAL A 715 1.43 -25.68 27.50
CA VAL A 715 1.41 -26.50 26.29
C VAL A 715 2.61 -26.15 25.42
N GLN A 716 3.26 -27.18 24.88
CA GLN A 716 4.16 -27.01 23.73
C GLN A 716 3.42 -27.46 22.48
N ASN A 717 3.24 -26.56 21.54
CA ASN A 717 2.58 -26.83 20.28
C ASN A 717 3.52 -26.44 19.14
N VAL A 718 3.92 -27.41 18.34
CA VAL A 718 4.65 -27.17 17.09
C VAL A 718 3.70 -27.45 15.94
N THR A 719 3.25 -26.39 15.28
CA THR A 719 2.36 -26.47 14.12
C THR A 719 3.16 -26.15 12.86
N THR A 720 3.04 -26.99 11.84
CA THR A 720 3.68 -26.78 10.55
C THR A 720 2.65 -26.94 9.44
N THR A 721 2.54 -25.91 8.59
CA THR A 721 1.73 -25.93 7.38
C THR A 721 2.65 -26.08 6.16
N GLN A 722 2.35 -27.05 5.29
CA GLN A 722 3.09 -27.31 4.07
C GLN A 722 2.15 -27.29 2.86
N ILE A 723 2.28 -26.29 2.00
CA ILE A 723 1.52 -26.18 0.75
C ILE A 723 2.41 -26.65 -0.40
N ARG A 724 2.24 -27.91 -0.80
CA ARG A 724 3.06 -28.55 -1.84
C ARG A 724 2.70 -28.08 -3.24
N ASP A 725 1.46 -27.70 -3.46
CA ASP A 725 1.01 -27.21 -4.77
C ASP A 725 1.66 -25.88 -5.17
N TYR A 726 2.17 -25.08 -4.21
CA TYR A 726 2.90 -23.85 -4.51
C TYR A 726 4.36 -24.10 -4.94
N ALA A 727 4.89 -25.29 -4.66
CA ALA A 727 6.24 -25.64 -5.06
C ALA A 727 6.33 -25.71 -6.59
N ASN A 728 7.33 -25.03 -7.14
CA ASN A 728 7.58 -25.00 -8.59
C ASN A 728 6.38 -24.53 -9.44
N MET A 729 5.54 -23.63 -8.90
CA MET A 729 4.37 -23.14 -9.61
C MET A 729 4.78 -22.19 -10.75
N VAL A 730 4.37 -22.55 -11.99
CA VAL A 730 4.52 -21.67 -13.16
C VAL A 730 3.22 -20.91 -13.39
N TYR A 731 3.32 -19.60 -13.60
CA TYR A 731 2.19 -18.74 -13.91
C TYR A 731 2.45 -17.92 -15.17
N ILE A 732 1.38 -17.46 -15.77
CA ILE A 732 1.40 -16.50 -16.86
C ILE A 732 0.92 -15.14 -16.32
N ARG A 733 1.46 -14.06 -16.89
CA ARG A 733 1.05 -12.70 -16.62
C ARG A 733 0.67 -11.99 -17.92
N PHE A 734 -0.41 -11.22 -17.86
CA PHE A 734 -0.81 -10.34 -18.94
C PHE A 734 -1.22 -9.00 -18.36
N ILE A 735 -0.58 -7.93 -18.82
CA ILE A 735 -0.91 -6.56 -18.45
C ILE A 735 -1.22 -5.78 -19.72
N TYR A 736 -2.32 -5.05 -19.70
CA TYR A 736 -2.68 -4.12 -20.76
C TYR A 736 -3.18 -2.81 -20.16
N ASN A 737 -2.46 -1.72 -20.47
CA ASN A 737 -2.78 -0.38 -19.99
C ASN A 737 -2.95 0.56 -21.19
N PHE A 738 -4.14 1.11 -21.32
CA PHE A 738 -4.50 2.04 -22.38
C PHE A 738 -5.06 3.32 -21.76
N SER A 739 -4.56 4.47 -22.21
CA SER A 739 -5.07 5.78 -21.82
C SER A 739 -5.21 6.70 -23.03
N PHE A 740 -6.19 7.60 -22.98
CA PHE A 740 -6.49 8.56 -24.02
C PHE A 740 -6.93 9.91 -23.44
N GLY A 741 -6.70 10.99 -24.19
CA GLY A 741 -7.08 12.34 -23.81
C GLY A 741 -5.91 13.23 -23.39
N ARG A 742 -6.21 14.45 -22.89
CA ARG A 742 -5.21 15.48 -22.50
C ARG A 742 -4.92 15.42 -20.99
N ASN A 743 -3.65 15.41 -20.59
CA ASN A 743 -3.24 15.28 -19.20
C ASN A 743 -3.15 16.63 -18.47
N VAL A 744 -3.74 16.70 -17.27
CA VAL A 744 -3.63 17.79 -16.28
C VAL A 744 -3.58 17.16 -14.87
N GLN A 745 -2.86 17.76 -13.93
CA GLN A 745 -2.72 17.25 -12.57
C GLN A 745 -4.05 17.33 -11.78
N PRO A 746 -4.54 16.25 -11.17
CA PRO A 746 -5.78 16.26 -10.37
C PRO A 746 -5.57 16.85 -8.97
N PRO A 747 -6.59 17.45 -8.35
CA PRO A 747 -6.61 17.66 -6.91
C PRO A 747 -6.67 16.32 -6.17
N GLN A 748 -6.21 16.31 -4.91
CA GLN A 748 -5.99 15.10 -4.12
C GLN A 748 -6.89 15.11 -2.90
N LYS A 749 -7.52 13.97 -2.63
CA LYS A 749 -8.19 13.71 -1.35
C LYS A 749 -7.14 13.64 -0.24
N LYS A 750 -7.38 14.31 0.89
CA LYS A 750 -6.40 14.42 1.98
C LYS A 750 -6.63 13.45 3.15
N THR A 751 -7.80 12.84 3.25
CA THR A 751 -8.13 11.85 4.28
C THR A 751 -8.75 10.61 3.67
N ASP A 752 -8.50 9.46 4.27
CA ASP A 752 -9.15 8.20 3.91
C ASP A 752 -9.35 7.36 5.17
N ASN A 753 -10.61 7.06 5.48
CA ASN A 753 -11.01 6.28 6.62
C ASN A 753 -11.64 4.96 6.15
N LYS A 754 -11.24 3.85 6.72
CA LYS A 754 -11.85 2.54 6.51
C LYS A 754 -11.78 1.75 7.82
N ASP A 755 -12.89 1.11 8.19
CA ASP A 755 -12.88 0.05 9.19
C ASP A 755 -12.29 -1.22 8.56
N THR A 756 -11.27 -1.79 9.16
CA THR A 756 -10.57 -2.99 8.67
C THR A 756 -10.78 -4.20 9.57
N ASP A 757 -11.49 -4.04 10.71
CA ASP A 757 -11.79 -5.14 11.64
C ASP A 757 -13.13 -5.79 11.27
N SER A 758 -13.10 -7.08 10.92
CA SER A 758 -14.30 -7.87 10.55
C SER A 758 -15.16 -8.29 11.74
N GLY A 759 -14.65 -8.15 12.97
CA GLY A 759 -15.31 -8.56 14.20
C GLY A 759 -15.24 -10.07 14.49
N ILE A 760 -14.51 -10.87 13.70
CA ILE A 760 -14.30 -12.32 13.90
C ILE A 760 -12.83 -12.64 14.19
N LEU A 761 -12.56 -13.59 15.05
CA LEU A 761 -11.27 -13.91 15.68
C LEU A 761 -10.29 -14.72 14.84
N LEU A 762 -10.72 -15.52 13.88
CA LEU A 762 -9.85 -16.42 13.14
C LEU A 762 -9.63 -15.88 11.73
N GLU A 763 -8.56 -15.12 11.54
CA GLU A 763 -8.02 -14.76 10.22
C GLU A 763 -6.91 -15.73 9.78
#